data_e61f6f8012adf1a97465cc690f62b39a
#
_entry.id   e61f6f8012adf1a97465cc690f62b39a
#
_cell.length_a   1.000
_cell.length_b   1.000
_cell.length_c   1.000
_cell.angle_alpha   90.00
_cell.angle_beta   90.00
_cell.angle_gamma   90.00
#
_symmetry.space_group_name_H-M   'P 1'
#
loop_
_entity.id
_entity.type
_entity.pdbx_description
1 polymer ?
#
loop_
_entity_poly.entity_id
_entity_poly.type
_entity_poly.pdbx_seq_one_letter_code
_entity_poly.pdbx_strand_id
1 'polypeptide(L)'
;MNDAADFDPWSDDALPADHGLGVLADRSRLELGSDGALARAHDGFAPREAQQNLAAAVADAIMRRRSLLAEAGTGTGKTYAYLVPALLSGRRVIISTGTRALQDQLFHRDLPRVRKALGVGLRAALLKGRANYLCHYRLERAQGERTHDRSRQAELAALKAWSGETRSGDIGEFDGISEDSPLWPQVTSTAENCLGNECPFWRDCFVVKARQAAQAADLVVVNHHLLFADQAIRKEGFGEILPGAECFIIDEAHQLPELASQFFGESLSARQLRDLARDALGECANTVGALHHIQAPSENLKQSVIRLREAMRGLRERGALHEALAAPVVIEALDDLAIRLRELMQSLEPLRDSAPGFESCHARALMMLNRLLRLRGESGIRNVADSTDGDAFNSMPPEPVGFHHEEDSVEQAADSDEQIRWYELRGQGFSLNSTPLQVADILDQQRERSGASWIFTSATLAVGGHFDHFAGQIGLIDPDTLIEASPFDYATQTLAYLPPNMPDPRSLEFGEAWLNAVLPEIEASKGRAFLLFTAGRALQRARDALVDRIDYPLFVQGDAPRGVLLERFRESGNGVLLGLASFWQGVDVPGDALSLVVIDKLPFAAPDDPVLEARLDAIRRSGGNPFRDWQLPSAVISLKQGAGRLIRTINDRGVLMLCDPRLTSGYGRVFMKSLPPFPVTRSEADVLAFFGSQPETSE
;
A
#
# COMPACT_ATOMS: atom_id res chain seq x y z
N MET A 1 26.71 36.60 -55.10
CA MET A 1 25.33 36.17 -55.07
C MET A 1 25.29 35.00 -54.12
N ASN A 2 25.02 35.31 -52.87
CA ASN A 2 24.91 34.36 -51.79
C ASN A 2 23.45 33.99 -51.60
N ASP A 3 23.12 32.75 -51.78
CA ASP A 3 21.88 32.18 -51.23
C ASP A 3 22.22 31.42 -49.98
N ALA A 4 22.05 32.09 -48.85
CA ALA A 4 21.96 31.43 -47.54
C ALA A 4 20.50 31.08 -47.35
N ALA A 5 20.18 29.80 -47.47
CA ALA A 5 18.85 29.28 -47.11
C ALA A 5 18.66 29.39 -45.60
N ASP A 6 17.63 30.12 -45.18
CA ASP A 6 17.15 30.21 -43.81
C ASP A 6 16.81 28.80 -43.30
N PHE A 7 17.56 28.32 -42.33
CA PHE A 7 17.24 27.15 -41.54
C PHE A 7 16.28 27.59 -40.42
N ASP A 8 15.00 27.34 -40.57
CA ASP A 8 13.98 27.52 -39.51
C ASP A 8 14.03 26.29 -38.59
N PRO A 9 14.50 26.44 -37.32
CA PRO A 9 14.57 25.32 -36.38
C PRO A 9 13.19 24.88 -35.81
N TRP A 10 12.10 25.53 -36.24
CA TRP A 10 10.76 25.32 -35.70
C TRP A 10 9.72 24.93 -36.79
N SER A 11 10.18 24.46 -37.97
CA SER A 11 9.24 23.88 -38.91
C SER A 11 8.71 22.55 -38.34
N ASP A 12 7.41 22.50 -38.10
CA ASP A 12 6.60 21.32 -37.77
C ASP A 12 6.59 20.30 -38.94
N ASP A 13 7.73 19.79 -39.33
CA ASP A 13 7.81 18.53 -40.06
C ASP A 13 7.69 17.40 -39.03
N ALA A 14 6.44 17.12 -38.65
CA ALA A 14 6.06 15.94 -37.92
C ALA A 14 6.61 14.71 -38.65
N LEU A 15 7.66 14.12 -38.08
CA LEU A 15 8.09 12.77 -38.44
C LEU A 15 6.85 11.88 -38.40
N PRO A 16 6.58 11.07 -39.41
CA PRO A 16 5.41 10.21 -39.42
C PRO A 16 5.42 9.31 -38.18
N ALA A 17 4.41 9.47 -37.37
CA ALA A 17 4.23 8.83 -36.06
C ALA A 17 4.23 7.29 -36.10
N ASP A 18 4.31 6.67 -37.24
CA ASP A 18 4.09 5.25 -37.44
C ASP A 18 5.39 4.39 -37.53
N HIS A 19 6.54 5.01 -37.77
CA HIS A 19 7.80 4.25 -37.93
C HIS A 19 8.49 3.83 -36.62
N GLY A 20 8.05 4.33 -35.46
CA GLY A 20 8.60 3.99 -34.13
C GLY A 20 7.79 2.96 -33.33
N LEU A 21 6.53 2.74 -33.69
CA LEU A 21 5.55 1.99 -32.86
C LEU A 21 5.86 0.49 -32.75
N GLY A 22 6.42 -0.16 -33.75
CA GLY A 22 6.79 -1.59 -33.68
C GLY A 22 8.21 -1.84 -33.18
N VAL A 23 9.12 -0.87 -33.34
CA VAL A 23 10.56 -1.06 -33.11
C VAL A 23 10.90 -1.36 -31.66
N LEU A 24 10.27 -0.64 -30.70
CA LEU A 24 10.51 -0.88 -29.26
C LEU A 24 9.93 -2.22 -28.80
N ALA A 25 8.75 -2.59 -29.30
CA ALA A 25 8.10 -3.86 -28.99
C ALA A 25 8.92 -5.04 -29.50
N ASP A 26 9.34 -5.01 -30.77
CA ASP A 26 10.15 -6.05 -31.38
C ASP A 26 11.52 -6.17 -30.70
N ARG A 27 12.16 -5.05 -30.39
CA ARG A 27 13.42 -5.03 -29.65
C ARG A 27 13.24 -5.60 -28.25
N SER A 28 12.17 -5.28 -27.56
CA SER A 28 11.89 -5.81 -26.22
C SER A 28 11.67 -7.31 -26.23
N ARG A 29 10.99 -7.85 -27.26
CA ARG A 29 10.85 -9.29 -27.48
C ARG A 29 12.19 -9.96 -27.74
N LEU A 30 13.01 -9.38 -28.60
CA LEU A 30 14.33 -9.90 -28.95
C LEU A 30 15.23 -10.02 -27.71
N GLU A 31 15.30 -8.95 -26.88
CA GLU A 31 16.17 -8.93 -25.70
C GLU A 31 15.74 -9.94 -24.59
N LEU A 32 14.47 -10.36 -24.60
CA LEU A 32 13.91 -11.40 -23.73
C LEU A 32 13.85 -12.79 -24.42
N GLY A 33 14.34 -12.90 -25.65
CA GLY A 33 14.41 -14.15 -26.40
C GLY A 33 15.63 -15.01 -26.05
N SER A 34 15.74 -16.20 -26.69
CA SER A 34 16.85 -17.14 -26.50
C SER A 34 18.21 -16.57 -26.85
N ASP A 35 18.26 -15.70 -27.84
CA ASP A 35 19.48 -15.03 -28.30
C ASP A 35 19.61 -13.59 -27.79
N GLY A 36 18.72 -13.19 -26.88
CA GLY A 36 18.64 -11.85 -26.32
C GLY A 36 19.74 -11.54 -25.30
N ALA A 37 19.86 -10.28 -24.93
CA ALA A 37 20.87 -9.82 -23.99
C ALA A 37 20.75 -10.47 -22.61
N LEU A 38 19.51 -10.74 -22.16
CA LEU A 38 19.28 -11.37 -20.85
C LEU A 38 19.72 -12.83 -20.84
N ALA A 39 19.43 -13.58 -21.93
CA ALA A 39 19.88 -14.96 -22.06
C ALA A 39 21.41 -15.06 -22.11
N ARG A 40 22.07 -14.13 -22.79
CA ARG A 40 23.56 -14.08 -22.85
C ARG A 40 24.20 -13.67 -21.53
N ALA A 41 23.51 -12.87 -20.71
CA ALA A 41 24.06 -12.31 -19.47
C ALA A 41 23.81 -13.15 -18.23
N HIS A 42 22.83 -14.08 -18.26
CA HIS A 42 22.41 -14.86 -17.10
C HIS A 42 22.26 -16.34 -17.44
N ASP A 43 23.16 -17.16 -16.89
CA ASP A 43 23.02 -18.60 -16.91
C ASP A 43 21.72 -19.00 -16.21
N GLY A 44 20.89 -19.81 -16.90
CA GLY A 44 19.58 -20.22 -16.37
C GLY A 44 18.41 -19.28 -16.68
N PHE A 45 18.60 -18.18 -17.44
CA PHE A 45 17.49 -17.43 -17.96
C PHE A 45 16.71 -18.28 -18.99
N ALA A 46 15.44 -18.53 -18.71
CA ALA A 46 14.54 -19.26 -19.59
C ALA A 46 13.59 -18.28 -20.29
N PRO A 47 13.70 -18.07 -21.60
CA PRO A 47 12.78 -17.25 -22.37
C PRO A 47 11.35 -17.78 -22.26
N ARG A 48 10.38 -16.88 -22.13
CA ARG A 48 8.95 -17.22 -22.02
C ARG A 48 8.15 -16.32 -22.95
N GLU A 49 7.30 -16.90 -23.77
CA GLU A 49 6.46 -16.17 -24.71
C GLU A 49 5.56 -15.16 -24.00
N ALA A 50 4.93 -15.55 -22.90
CA ALA A 50 4.13 -14.65 -22.06
C ALA A 50 4.91 -13.42 -21.55
N GLN A 51 6.20 -13.58 -21.22
CA GLN A 51 7.07 -12.48 -20.83
C GLN A 51 7.35 -11.54 -22.00
N GLN A 52 7.61 -12.08 -23.18
CA GLN A 52 7.88 -11.31 -24.40
C GLN A 52 6.63 -10.56 -24.87
N ASN A 53 5.45 -11.18 -24.79
CA ASN A 53 4.18 -10.55 -25.13
C ASN A 53 3.87 -9.39 -24.19
N LEU A 54 4.05 -9.59 -22.87
CA LEU A 54 3.89 -8.51 -21.90
C LEU A 54 4.86 -7.36 -22.17
N ALA A 55 6.12 -7.66 -22.48
CA ALA A 55 7.11 -6.62 -22.78
C ALA A 55 6.76 -5.81 -24.03
N ALA A 56 6.23 -6.48 -25.07
CA ALA A 56 5.77 -5.81 -26.27
C ALA A 56 4.55 -4.92 -26.00
N ALA A 57 3.57 -5.41 -25.24
CA ALA A 57 2.38 -4.61 -24.87
C ALA A 57 2.76 -3.37 -24.03
N VAL A 58 3.72 -3.53 -23.10
CA VAL A 58 4.25 -2.40 -22.32
C VAL A 58 4.97 -1.41 -23.24
N ALA A 59 5.77 -1.87 -24.18
CA ALA A 59 6.46 -1.03 -25.16
C ALA A 59 5.46 -0.23 -26.00
N ASP A 60 4.43 -0.87 -26.52
CA ASP A 60 3.38 -0.23 -27.30
C ASP A 60 2.62 0.82 -26.48
N ALA A 61 2.26 0.52 -25.24
CA ALA A 61 1.60 1.45 -24.33
C ALA A 61 2.47 2.69 -24.04
N ILE A 62 3.79 2.51 -23.84
CA ILE A 62 4.75 3.61 -23.65
C ILE A 62 4.80 4.52 -24.89
N MET A 63 4.89 3.92 -26.07
CA MET A 63 5.05 4.68 -27.32
C MET A 63 3.77 5.42 -27.69
N ARG A 64 2.60 4.79 -27.48
CA ARG A 64 1.27 5.38 -27.80
C ARG A 64 0.73 6.29 -26.69
N ARG A 65 1.39 6.39 -25.54
CA ARG A 65 0.93 7.09 -24.34
C ARG A 65 -0.47 6.64 -23.90
N ARG A 66 -0.72 5.34 -23.95
CA ARG A 66 -1.99 4.74 -23.53
C ARG A 66 -1.88 4.08 -22.15
N SER A 67 -3.04 3.80 -21.56
CA SER A 67 -3.13 2.99 -20.36
C SER A 67 -3.23 1.51 -20.73
N LEU A 68 -2.47 0.64 -20.03
CA LEU A 68 -2.47 -0.81 -20.19
C LEU A 68 -2.86 -1.50 -18.89
N LEU A 69 -3.84 -2.40 -18.94
CA LEU A 69 -4.14 -3.37 -17.87
C LEU A 69 -3.56 -4.72 -18.26
N ALA A 70 -2.60 -5.21 -17.48
CA ALA A 70 -1.94 -6.48 -17.78
C ALA A 70 -2.02 -7.43 -16.58
N GLU A 71 -2.73 -8.54 -16.74
CA GLU A 71 -2.63 -9.68 -15.84
C GLU A 71 -1.63 -10.69 -16.41
N ALA A 72 -0.57 -10.97 -15.65
CA ALA A 72 0.38 -11.98 -16.02
C ALA A 72 0.60 -12.90 -14.81
N GLY A 73 0.31 -14.18 -14.97
CA GLY A 73 0.35 -15.18 -13.90
C GLY A 73 1.69 -15.22 -13.17
N THR A 74 1.73 -15.89 -12.01
CA THR A 74 2.98 -16.12 -11.29
C THR A 74 3.98 -16.85 -12.18
N GLY A 75 5.27 -16.55 -12.05
CA GLY A 75 6.31 -17.19 -12.85
C GLY A 75 6.54 -16.63 -14.26
N THR A 76 5.70 -15.74 -14.79
CA THR A 76 5.90 -15.12 -16.12
C THR A 76 7.14 -14.24 -16.21
N GLY A 77 7.67 -13.74 -15.07
CA GLY A 77 8.80 -12.82 -15.07
C GLY A 77 8.38 -11.38 -15.36
N LYS A 78 7.22 -10.94 -14.84
CA LYS A 78 6.65 -9.59 -14.97
C LYS A 78 7.68 -8.47 -14.84
N THR A 79 8.54 -8.56 -13.81
CA THR A 79 9.53 -7.53 -13.52
C THR A 79 10.44 -7.25 -14.71
N TYR A 80 10.97 -8.29 -15.32
CA TYR A 80 11.84 -8.12 -16.51
C TYR A 80 11.04 -7.69 -17.74
N ALA A 81 9.79 -8.17 -17.85
CA ALA A 81 8.91 -7.81 -18.96
C ALA A 81 8.60 -6.32 -19.02
N TYR A 82 8.43 -5.63 -17.88
CA TYR A 82 8.22 -4.18 -17.89
C TYR A 82 9.55 -3.39 -17.81
N LEU A 83 10.60 -3.93 -17.18
CA LEU A 83 11.89 -3.24 -17.09
C LEU A 83 12.58 -3.09 -18.45
N VAL A 84 12.55 -4.11 -19.30
CA VAL A 84 13.20 -4.08 -20.61
C VAL A 84 12.68 -2.93 -21.46
N PRO A 85 11.39 -2.80 -21.78
CA PRO A 85 10.88 -1.69 -22.57
C PRO A 85 11.04 -0.34 -21.84
N ALA A 86 10.90 -0.28 -20.51
CA ALA A 86 11.11 0.93 -19.74
C ALA A 86 12.55 1.48 -19.93
N LEU A 87 13.56 0.61 -19.85
CA LEU A 87 14.97 0.97 -20.01
C LEU A 87 15.33 1.32 -21.45
N LEU A 88 14.72 0.64 -22.44
CA LEU A 88 14.98 0.85 -23.86
C LEU A 88 14.23 2.05 -24.44
N SER A 89 13.16 2.51 -23.79
CA SER A 89 12.32 3.61 -24.30
C SER A 89 13.01 4.98 -24.31
N GLY A 90 14.05 5.16 -23.49
CA GLY A 90 14.68 6.47 -23.25
C GLY A 90 13.77 7.49 -22.56
N ARG A 91 12.57 7.09 -22.12
CA ARG A 91 11.61 7.93 -21.42
C ARG A 91 11.92 8.01 -19.93
N ARG A 92 11.46 9.09 -19.27
CA ARG A 92 11.51 9.15 -17.83
C ARG A 92 10.38 8.29 -17.24
N VAL A 93 10.78 7.29 -16.43
CA VAL A 93 9.86 6.27 -15.91
C VAL A 93 9.83 6.30 -14.38
N ILE A 94 8.63 6.24 -13.81
CA ILE A 94 8.41 5.94 -12.39
C ILE A 94 7.82 4.55 -12.27
N ILE A 95 8.49 3.68 -11.49
CA ILE A 95 7.99 2.35 -11.16
C ILE A 95 7.54 2.33 -9.71
N SER A 96 6.27 2.01 -9.49
CA SER A 96 5.67 1.92 -8.17
C SER A 96 5.36 0.47 -7.82
N THR A 97 5.75 0.03 -6.61
CA THR A 97 5.53 -1.34 -6.11
C THR A 97 4.69 -1.35 -4.83
N GLY A 98 4.11 -2.51 -4.48
CA GLY A 98 3.22 -2.62 -3.32
C GLY A 98 3.93 -2.59 -1.96
N THR A 99 5.16 -3.11 -1.85
CA THR A 99 5.85 -3.25 -0.56
C THR A 99 7.30 -2.77 -0.61
N ARG A 100 7.88 -2.46 0.58
CA ARG A 100 9.30 -2.09 0.71
C ARG A 100 10.22 -3.20 0.21
N ALA A 101 9.94 -4.44 0.58
CA ALA A 101 10.77 -5.59 0.16
C ALA A 101 10.80 -5.74 -1.38
N LEU A 102 9.66 -5.59 -2.06
CA LEU A 102 9.60 -5.58 -3.53
C LEU A 102 10.33 -4.39 -4.12
N GLN A 103 10.26 -3.22 -3.50
CA GLN A 103 10.97 -2.01 -3.91
C GLN A 103 12.48 -2.22 -3.84
N ASP A 104 12.98 -2.76 -2.73
CA ASP A 104 14.40 -3.06 -2.51
C ASP A 104 14.89 -4.16 -3.47
N GLN A 105 14.12 -5.22 -3.65
CA GLN A 105 14.41 -6.29 -4.61
C GLN A 105 14.52 -5.74 -6.04
N LEU A 106 13.55 -4.95 -6.46
CA LEU A 106 13.54 -4.34 -7.79
C LEU A 106 14.78 -3.46 -8.01
N PHE A 107 15.08 -2.58 -7.05
CA PHE A 107 16.14 -1.59 -7.20
C PHE A 107 17.55 -2.18 -7.06
N HIS A 108 17.78 -3.04 -6.06
CA HIS A 108 19.11 -3.55 -5.73
C HIS A 108 19.47 -4.84 -6.47
N ARG A 109 18.47 -5.63 -6.93
CA ARG A 109 18.72 -6.91 -7.60
C ARG A 109 18.34 -6.90 -9.08
N ASP A 110 17.08 -6.59 -9.39
CA ASP A 110 16.52 -6.85 -10.71
C ASP A 110 16.93 -5.75 -11.72
N LEU A 111 16.78 -4.48 -11.36
CA LEU A 111 17.16 -3.35 -12.22
C LEU A 111 18.66 -3.34 -12.61
N PRO A 112 19.63 -3.55 -11.70
CA PRO A 112 21.04 -3.61 -12.06
C PRO A 112 21.35 -4.76 -13.02
N ARG A 113 20.71 -5.92 -12.87
CA ARG A 113 20.87 -7.08 -13.74
C ARG A 113 20.41 -6.79 -15.16
N VAL A 114 19.18 -6.28 -15.30
CA VAL A 114 18.60 -5.96 -16.61
C VAL A 114 19.39 -4.83 -17.28
N ARG A 115 19.72 -3.77 -16.53
CA ARG A 115 20.52 -2.63 -17.05
C ARG A 115 21.88 -3.06 -17.55
N LYS A 116 22.58 -3.94 -16.81
CA LYS A 116 23.89 -4.48 -17.21
C LYS A 116 23.77 -5.35 -18.47
N ALA A 117 22.76 -6.21 -18.53
CA ALA A 117 22.53 -7.08 -19.68
C ALA A 117 22.27 -6.26 -20.95
N LEU A 118 21.42 -5.24 -20.87
CA LEU A 118 21.08 -4.37 -22.01
C LEU A 118 22.17 -3.35 -22.37
N GLY A 119 23.18 -3.16 -21.52
CA GLY A 119 24.22 -2.15 -21.74
C GLY A 119 23.71 -0.69 -21.69
N VAL A 120 22.60 -0.44 -20.98
CA VAL A 120 21.98 0.89 -20.92
C VAL A 120 22.55 1.73 -19.79
N GLY A 121 23.10 2.91 -20.13
CA GLY A 121 23.65 3.88 -19.19
C GLY A 121 22.61 4.93 -18.79
N LEU A 122 21.72 4.64 -17.81
CA LEU A 122 20.77 5.60 -17.27
C LEU A 122 20.96 5.80 -15.76
N ARG A 123 20.49 6.94 -15.24
CA ARG A 123 20.49 7.24 -13.80
C ARG A 123 19.21 6.69 -13.18
N ALA A 124 19.37 5.83 -12.19
CA ALA A 124 18.27 5.28 -11.43
C ALA A 124 18.33 5.75 -9.97
N ALA A 125 17.17 6.00 -9.37
CA ALA A 125 17.05 6.36 -7.96
C ALA A 125 15.96 5.54 -7.27
N LEU A 126 16.22 5.25 -5.98
CA LEU A 126 15.27 4.69 -5.06
C LEU A 126 14.78 5.81 -4.14
N LEU A 127 13.47 6.00 -4.05
CA LEU A 127 12.90 6.97 -3.12
C LEU A 127 11.87 6.29 -2.23
N LYS A 128 12.11 6.33 -0.92
CA LYS A 128 11.22 5.82 0.13
C LYS A 128 10.51 6.96 0.85
N GLY A 129 9.47 6.65 1.59
CA GLY A 129 8.82 7.61 2.47
C GLY A 129 9.74 8.09 3.60
N ARG A 130 9.52 9.30 4.11
CA ARG A 130 10.38 9.95 5.15
C ARG A 130 10.63 9.07 6.38
N ALA A 131 9.65 8.27 6.79
CA ALA A 131 9.77 7.36 7.93
C ALA A 131 10.77 6.21 7.72
N ASN A 132 11.34 6.07 6.51
CA ASN A 132 12.37 5.09 6.22
C ASN A 132 13.79 5.68 6.25
N TYR A 133 13.92 6.96 6.58
CA TYR A 133 15.22 7.63 6.67
C TYR A 133 15.48 8.12 8.09
N LEU A 134 16.71 7.96 8.54
CA LEU A 134 17.18 8.56 9.77
C LEU A 134 17.06 10.10 9.70
N CYS A 135 16.49 10.73 10.72
CA CYS A 135 16.36 12.17 10.83
C CYS A 135 17.36 12.71 11.83
N HIS A 136 18.35 13.48 11.39
CA HIS A 136 19.38 14.08 12.25
C HIS A 136 18.76 14.92 13.38
N TYR A 137 17.76 15.73 13.07
CA TYR A 137 17.08 16.56 14.06
C TYR A 137 16.41 15.73 15.16
N ARG A 138 15.68 14.68 14.77
CA ARG A 138 14.99 13.83 15.73
C ARG A 138 15.95 12.93 16.51
N LEU A 139 17.02 12.48 15.89
CA LEU A 139 18.07 11.72 16.58
C LEU A 139 18.73 12.58 17.68
N GLU A 140 19.09 13.83 17.36
CA GLU A 140 19.67 14.74 18.34
C GLU A 140 18.72 15.01 19.51
N ARG A 141 17.43 15.22 19.23
CA ARG A 141 16.39 15.35 20.25
C ARG A 141 16.27 14.11 21.13
N ALA A 142 16.20 12.92 20.51
CA ALA A 142 16.08 11.66 21.25
C ALA A 142 17.29 11.42 22.17
N GLN A 143 18.48 11.88 21.78
CA GLN A 143 19.68 11.83 22.62
C GLN A 143 19.63 12.84 23.78
N GLY A 144 18.97 13.97 23.61
CA GLY A 144 18.79 14.96 24.67
C GLY A 144 17.76 14.58 25.74
N GLU A 145 16.88 13.60 25.45
CA GLU A 145 15.93 13.09 26.43
C GLU A 145 16.64 12.26 27.52
N ARG A 146 16.42 12.63 28.78
CA ARG A 146 16.94 11.85 29.92
C ARG A 146 16.23 10.51 30.00
N THR A 147 16.92 9.43 29.69
CA THR A 147 16.44 8.06 29.87
C THR A 147 17.35 7.28 30.78
N HIS A 148 16.78 6.45 31.65
CA HIS A 148 17.51 5.51 32.50
C HIS A 148 17.68 4.13 31.85
N ASP A 149 17.10 3.94 30.65
CA ASP A 149 17.21 2.70 29.89
C ASP A 149 18.57 2.64 29.17
N ARG A 150 19.45 1.77 29.65
CA ARG A 150 20.78 1.57 29.08
C ARG A 150 20.76 0.98 27.69
N SER A 151 19.76 0.12 27.38
CA SER A 151 19.60 -0.46 26.03
C SER A 151 19.28 0.64 25.02
N ARG A 152 18.31 1.50 25.35
CA ARG A 152 17.94 2.65 24.50
C ARG A 152 19.12 3.62 24.30
N GLN A 153 19.92 3.86 25.35
CA GLN A 153 21.10 4.71 25.21
C GLN A 153 22.15 4.11 24.28
N ALA A 154 22.37 2.78 24.35
CA ALA A 154 23.30 2.09 23.46
C ALA A 154 22.79 2.12 22.00
N GLU A 155 21.50 1.88 21.76
CA GLU A 155 20.89 1.96 20.44
C GLU A 155 21.02 3.37 19.82
N LEU A 156 20.76 4.43 20.62
CA LEU A 156 20.92 5.83 20.16
C LEU A 156 22.39 6.17 19.85
N ALA A 157 23.34 5.67 20.65
CA ALA A 157 24.77 5.85 20.40
C ALA A 157 25.21 5.14 19.11
N ALA A 158 24.73 3.92 18.87
CA ALA A 158 24.99 3.18 17.63
C ALA A 158 24.41 3.89 16.40
N LEU A 159 23.18 4.40 16.50
CA LEU A 159 22.57 5.21 15.42
C LEU A 159 23.35 6.50 15.15
N LYS A 160 23.89 7.14 16.20
CA LYS A 160 24.72 8.34 16.02
C LYS A 160 26.02 8.06 15.28
N ALA A 161 26.69 6.95 15.62
CA ALA A 161 27.86 6.50 14.90
C ALA A 161 27.54 6.20 13.44
N TRP A 162 26.51 5.38 13.20
CA TRP A 162 26.06 5.01 11.86
C TRP A 162 25.63 6.22 11.03
N SER A 163 25.03 7.26 11.64
CA SER A 163 24.62 8.49 10.92
C SER A 163 25.77 9.23 10.26
N GLY A 164 27.00 9.02 10.73
CA GLY A 164 28.21 9.58 10.11
C GLY A 164 28.80 8.70 9.00
N GLU A 165 28.41 7.44 8.92
CA GLU A 165 28.95 6.45 7.97
C GLU A 165 28.03 6.21 6.78
N THR A 166 26.70 6.21 7.02
CA THR A 166 25.71 5.96 5.96
C THR A 166 25.66 7.07 4.95
N ARG A 167 25.48 6.69 3.69
CA ARG A 167 25.25 7.63 2.58
C ARG A 167 23.78 7.85 2.28
N SER A 168 22.97 6.81 2.46
CA SER A 168 21.53 6.81 2.18
C SER A 168 20.72 7.28 3.36
N GLY A 169 21.13 6.93 4.59
CA GLY A 169 20.35 7.08 5.81
C GLY A 169 19.11 6.18 5.87
N ASP A 170 19.00 5.19 4.97
CA ASP A 170 17.90 4.23 4.94
C ASP A 170 18.00 3.29 6.15
N ILE A 171 17.03 3.37 7.06
CA ILE A 171 17.02 2.57 8.29
C ILE A 171 16.98 1.06 8.02
N GLY A 172 16.56 0.62 6.86
CA GLY A 172 16.61 -0.79 6.44
C GLY A 172 18.03 -1.31 6.20
N GLU A 173 19.04 -0.43 6.13
CA GLU A 173 20.46 -0.80 6.01
C GLU A 173 21.14 -0.98 7.40
N PHE A 174 20.43 -0.73 8.49
CA PHE A 174 20.97 -0.78 9.84
C PHE A 174 20.50 -2.02 10.60
N ASP A 175 21.37 -3.00 10.76
CA ASP A 175 21.07 -4.29 11.40
C ASP A 175 21.11 -4.23 12.95
N GLY A 176 21.54 -3.10 13.55
CA GLY A 176 21.76 -2.98 15.00
C GLY A 176 20.47 -2.82 15.83
N ILE A 177 19.31 -2.65 15.21
CA ILE A 177 18.02 -2.43 15.88
C ILE A 177 16.94 -3.18 15.10
N SER A 178 16.06 -3.90 15.83
CA SER A 178 14.92 -4.60 15.22
C SER A 178 14.02 -3.65 14.42
N GLU A 179 13.50 -4.10 13.28
CA GLU A 179 12.54 -3.32 12.46
C GLU A 179 11.32 -2.82 13.24
N ASP A 180 10.87 -3.58 14.25
CA ASP A 180 9.71 -3.24 15.09
C ASP A 180 10.07 -2.41 16.33
N SER A 181 11.31 -1.94 16.46
CA SER A 181 11.73 -1.14 17.60
C SER A 181 10.89 0.12 17.76
N PRO A 182 10.39 0.42 18.98
CA PRO A 182 9.69 1.68 19.26
C PRO A 182 10.59 2.92 19.15
N LEU A 183 11.87 2.73 18.92
CA LEU A 183 12.83 3.83 18.71
C LEU A 183 12.70 4.45 17.32
N TRP A 184 12.39 3.67 16.27
CA TRP A 184 12.34 4.16 14.91
C TRP A 184 11.41 5.37 14.71
N PRO A 185 10.17 5.39 15.23
CA PRO A 185 9.31 6.59 15.13
C PRO A 185 9.85 7.82 15.87
N GLN A 186 10.83 7.67 16.74
CA GLN A 186 11.43 8.77 17.50
C GLN A 186 12.63 9.40 16.79
N VAL A 187 13.30 8.64 15.91
CA VAL A 187 14.51 9.06 15.19
C VAL A 187 14.29 9.22 13.69
N THR A 188 13.08 8.95 13.19
CA THR A 188 12.63 9.21 11.83
C THR A 188 11.61 10.35 11.80
N SER A 189 11.25 10.86 10.63
CA SER A 189 10.24 11.92 10.50
C SER A 189 9.03 11.49 9.67
N THR A 190 7.92 12.18 9.86
CA THR A 190 6.70 12.09 9.04
C THR A 190 6.51 13.37 8.23
N ALA A 191 5.53 13.42 7.34
CA ALA A 191 5.16 14.66 6.64
C ALA A 191 4.74 15.75 7.64
N GLU A 192 4.05 15.34 8.72
CA GLU A 192 3.48 16.25 9.73
C GLU A 192 4.53 16.85 10.67
N ASN A 193 5.62 16.14 11.00
CA ASN A 193 6.60 16.56 12.01
C ASN A 193 7.97 16.96 11.45
N CYS A 194 8.12 17.00 10.13
CA CYS A 194 9.33 17.46 9.47
C CYS A 194 9.35 18.98 9.38
N LEU A 195 10.45 19.63 9.79
CA LEU A 195 10.60 21.08 9.76
C LEU A 195 10.82 21.66 8.35
N GLY A 196 10.92 20.82 7.31
CA GLY A 196 11.13 21.28 5.94
C GLY A 196 12.45 22.04 5.79
N ASN A 197 12.40 23.13 5.03
CA ASN A 197 13.54 24.02 4.75
C ASN A 197 14.06 24.79 5.98
N GLU A 198 13.28 24.88 7.04
CA GLU A 198 13.67 25.52 8.30
C GLU A 198 14.49 24.61 9.21
N CYS A 199 14.65 23.32 8.81
CA CYS A 199 15.43 22.36 9.57
C CYS A 199 16.92 22.75 9.59
N PRO A 200 17.57 22.82 10.78
CA PRO A 200 19.00 23.12 10.86
C PRO A 200 19.89 22.11 10.14
N PHE A 201 19.36 20.88 9.95
CA PHE A 201 20.05 19.80 9.21
C PHE A 201 19.63 19.67 7.75
N TRP A 202 18.97 20.67 7.17
CA TRP A 202 18.43 20.61 5.80
C TRP A 202 19.47 20.16 4.76
N ARG A 203 20.70 20.72 4.83
CA ARG A 203 21.78 20.39 3.88
C ARG A 203 22.27 18.95 3.97
N ASP A 204 22.23 18.36 5.15
CA ASP A 204 22.67 17.00 5.42
C ASP A 204 21.54 15.98 5.44
N CYS A 205 20.30 16.45 5.29
CA CYS A 205 19.10 15.63 5.37
C CYS A 205 19.07 14.52 4.31
N PHE A 206 19.00 13.27 4.75
CA PHE A 206 18.95 12.11 3.86
C PHE A 206 17.72 12.12 2.94
N VAL A 207 16.55 12.56 3.43
CA VAL A 207 15.34 12.70 2.60
C VAL A 207 15.53 13.72 1.50
N VAL A 208 16.19 14.85 1.79
CA VAL A 208 16.47 15.90 0.78
C VAL A 208 17.42 15.35 -0.28
N LYS A 209 18.51 14.69 0.14
CA LYS A 209 19.47 14.05 -0.79
C LYS A 209 18.80 13.00 -1.68
N ALA A 210 17.94 12.13 -1.08
CA ALA A 210 17.21 11.12 -1.83
C ALA A 210 16.23 11.72 -2.86
N ARG A 211 15.52 12.81 -2.50
CA ARG A 211 14.66 13.54 -3.43
C ARG A 211 15.43 14.20 -4.56
N GLN A 212 16.56 14.83 -4.27
CA GLN A 212 17.41 15.42 -5.29
C GLN A 212 17.94 14.36 -6.27
N ALA A 213 18.33 13.18 -5.76
CA ALA A 213 18.73 12.06 -6.60
C ALA A 213 17.57 11.58 -7.49
N ALA A 214 16.34 11.49 -6.95
CA ALA A 214 15.15 11.11 -7.70
C ALA A 214 14.79 12.14 -8.78
N GLN A 215 14.88 13.44 -8.49
CA GLN A 215 14.64 14.52 -9.46
C GLN A 215 15.63 14.48 -10.64
N ALA A 216 16.86 14.05 -10.39
CA ALA A 216 17.89 13.95 -11.41
C ALA A 216 17.90 12.61 -12.17
N ALA A 217 17.06 11.65 -11.77
CA ALA A 217 17.05 10.30 -12.33
C ALA A 217 16.18 10.18 -13.57
N ASP A 218 16.54 9.24 -14.44
CA ASP A 218 15.77 8.85 -15.61
C ASP A 218 14.75 7.75 -15.27
N LEU A 219 15.04 6.94 -14.23
CA LEU A 219 14.14 5.94 -13.69
C LEU A 219 14.11 6.04 -12.16
N VAL A 220 12.90 6.15 -11.60
CA VAL A 220 12.69 6.23 -10.14
C VAL A 220 11.84 5.06 -9.67
N VAL A 221 12.32 4.36 -8.65
CA VAL A 221 11.56 3.29 -7.97
C VAL A 221 10.98 3.83 -6.69
N VAL A 222 9.66 3.69 -6.52
CA VAL A 222 8.89 4.15 -5.35
C VAL A 222 7.95 3.05 -4.86
N ASN A 223 7.27 3.27 -3.75
CA ASN A 223 6.10 2.48 -3.38
C ASN A 223 4.80 3.24 -3.67
N HIS A 224 3.67 2.53 -3.68
CA HIS A 224 2.36 3.12 -3.95
C HIS A 224 2.00 4.25 -2.97
N HIS A 225 2.38 4.12 -1.69
CA HIS A 225 2.14 5.16 -0.70
C HIS A 225 2.83 6.48 -1.06
N LEU A 226 4.06 6.42 -1.54
CA LEU A 226 4.79 7.63 -1.92
C LEU A 226 4.26 8.23 -3.23
N LEU A 227 3.84 7.39 -4.18
CA LEU A 227 3.18 7.82 -5.40
C LEU A 227 1.91 8.61 -5.08
N PHE A 228 1.04 8.09 -4.23
CA PHE A 228 -0.18 8.78 -3.82
C PHE A 228 0.09 10.05 -2.99
N ALA A 229 1.11 10.02 -2.13
CA ALA A 229 1.51 11.21 -1.39
C ALA A 229 1.96 12.35 -2.31
N ASP A 230 2.69 12.05 -3.38
CA ASP A 230 3.06 13.03 -4.41
C ASP A 230 1.83 13.59 -5.13
N GLN A 231 0.92 12.71 -5.51
CA GLN A 231 -0.31 13.10 -6.21
C GLN A 231 -1.24 13.98 -5.35
N ALA A 232 -1.35 13.68 -4.06
CA ALA A 232 -2.13 14.51 -3.13
C ALA A 232 -1.54 15.92 -2.98
N ILE A 233 -0.22 16.05 -2.85
CA ILE A 233 0.48 17.35 -2.73
C ILE A 233 0.35 18.17 -4.02
N ARG A 234 0.45 17.53 -5.20
CA ARG A 234 0.24 18.20 -6.50
C ARG A 234 -1.18 18.74 -6.66
N LYS A 235 -2.20 18.03 -6.16
CA LYS A 235 -3.59 18.49 -6.16
C LYS A 235 -3.76 19.79 -5.37
N GLU A 236 -3.05 19.92 -4.26
CA GLU A 236 -3.08 21.09 -3.38
C GLU A 236 -2.15 22.25 -3.86
N GLY A 237 -1.36 22.05 -4.92
CA GLY A 237 -0.46 23.07 -5.47
C GLY A 237 0.82 23.30 -4.68
N PHE A 238 1.13 22.48 -3.69
CA PHE A 238 2.29 22.65 -2.79
C PHE A 238 3.62 22.07 -3.28
N GLY A 239 3.76 21.78 -4.59
CA GLY A 239 5.01 21.29 -5.17
C GLY A 239 5.00 19.80 -5.49
N GLU A 240 6.19 19.24 -5.74
CA GLU A 240 6.35 17.87 -6.22
C GLU A 240 7.36 17.11 -5.36
N ILE A 241 7.04 15.86 -4.99
CA ILE A 241 7.98 14.94 -4.35
C ILE A 241 8.76 14.17 -5.44
N LEU A 242 8.04 13.73 -6.48
CA LEU A 242 8.56 12.95 -7.59
C LEU A 242 8.81 13.82 -8.81
N PRO A 243 9.77 13.48 -9.68
CA PRO A 243 9.94 14.18 -10.94
C PRO A 243 8.73 13.98 -11.86
N GLY A 244 8.55 14.86 -12.82
CA GLY A 244 7.65 14.61 -13.94
C GLY A 244 8.07 13.34 -14.69
N ALA A 245 7.12 12.48 -15.05
CA ALA A 245 7.37 11.23 -15.75
C ALA A 245 6.50 11.11 -17.01
N GLU A 246 7.01 10.43 -18.02
CA GLU A 246 6.29 10.12 -19.26
C GLU A 246 5.63 8.74 -19.21
N CYS A 247 6.05 7.90 -18.22
CA CYS A 247 5.50 6.58 -18.01
C CYS A 247 5.45 6.25 -16.52
N PHE A 248 4.32 5.73 -16.06
CA PHE A 248 4.13 5.14 -14.75
C PHE A 248 3.87 3.64 -14.89
N ILE A 249 4.67 2.84 -14.21
CA ILE A 249 4.48 1.38 -14.13
C ILE A 249 4.09 1.04 -12.70
N ILE A 250 2.92 0.45 -12.55
CA ILE A 250 2.32 0.10 -11.27
C ILE A 250 2.34 -1.42 -11.15
N ASP A 251 3.28 -1.93 -10.38
CA ASP A 251 3.37 -3.36 -10.10
C ASP A 251 2.55 -3.71 -8.85
N GLU A 252 1.91 -4.88 -8.85
CA GLU A 252 0.89 -5.28 -7.86
C GLU A 252 -0.29 -4.28 -7.79
N ALA A 253 -0.75 -3.83 -8.96
CA ALA A 253 -1.75 -2.78 -9.13
C ALA A 253 -3.09 -3.07 -8.44
N HIS A 254 -3.42 -4.34 -8.14
CA HIS A 254 -4.62 -4.72 -7.39
C HIS A 254 -4.76 -4.02 -6.04
N GLN A 255 -3.66 -3.48 -5.47
CA GLN A 255 -3.67 -2.77 -4.19
C GLN A 255 -4.11 -1.30 -4.30
N LEU A 256 -4.10 -0.73 -5.52
CA LEU A 256 -4.34 0.69 -5.72
C LEU A 256 -5.67 1.21 -5.19
N PRO A 257 -6.82 0.58 -5.47
CA PRO A 257 -8.12 1.12 -5.07
C PRO A 257 -8.24 1.31 -3.55
N GLU A 258 -7.74 0.35 -2.79
CA GLU A 258 -7.78 0.43 -1.33
C GLU A 258 -6.80 1.48 -0.79
N LEU A 259 -5.57 1.50 -1.30
CA LEU A 259 -4.56 2.49 -0.91
C LEU A 259 -4.98 3.92 -1.29
N ALA A 260 -5.54 4.12 -2.47
CA ALA A 260 -6.07 5.42 -2.89
C ALA A 260 -7.15 5.92 -1.93
N SER A 261 -8.08 5.05 -1.54
CA SER A 261 -9.14 5.39 -0.59
C SER A 261 -8.59 5.83 0.78
N GLN A 262 -7.49 5.22 1.23
CA GLN A 262 -6.82 5.62 2.47
C GLN A 262 -6.08 6.95 2.32
N PHE A 263 -5.43 7.18 1.17
CA PHE A 263 -4.61 8.36 0.93
C PHE A 263 -5.41 9.64 0.70
N PHE A 264 -6.51 9.54 -0.04
CA PHE A 264 -7.40 10.68 -0.29
C PHE A 264 -8.41 10.91 0.82
N GLY A 265 -8.32 10.11 1.88
CA GLY A 265 -9.07 10.28 3.11
C GLY A 265 -8.32 11.12 4.16
N GLU A 266 -9.03 11.52 5.19
CA GLU A 266 -8.46 12.16 6.38
C GLU A 266 -8.48 11.20 7.56
N SER A 267 -7.48 11.28 8.42
CA SER A 267 -7.40 10.47 9.64
C SER A 267 -6.85 11.27 10.81
N LEU A 268 -7.46 11.11 11.98
CA LEU A 268 -7.00 11.61 13.26
C LEU A 268 -6.88 10.47 14.27
N SER A 269 -5.67 10.17 14.70
CA SER A 269 -5.40 9.03 15.58
C SER A 269 -4.91 9.45 16.96
N ALA A 270 -5.18 8.60 17.96
CA ALA A 270 -4.65 8.74 19.30
C ALA A 270 -3.12 8.84 19.33
N ARG A 271 -2.43 8.20 18.36
CA ARG A 271 -0.97 8.28 18.24
C ARG A 271 -0.52 9.67 17.82
N GLN A 272 -1.12 10.24 16.76
CA GLN A 272 -0.77 11.58 16.27
C GLN A 272 -0.93 12.64 17.37
N LEU A 273 -2.03 12.57 18.14
CA LEU A 273 -2.30 13.48 19.26
C LEU A 273 -1.27 13.34 20.38
N ARG A 274 -0.89 12.12 20.75
CA ARG A 274 0.16 11.87 21.77
C ARG A 274 1.54 12.28 21.27
N ASP A 275 1.83 12.06 19.99
CA ASP A 275 3.09 12.48 19.38
C ASP A 275 3.22 14.00 19.33
N LEU A 276 2.13 14.73 19.03
CA LEU A 276 2.09 16.19 19.11
C LEU A 276 2.43 16.70 20.52
N ALA A 277 1.77 16.14 21.55
CA ALA A 277 2.02 16.52 22.94
C ALA A 277 3.45 16.20 23.39
N ARG A 278 4.02 15.09 22.94
CA ARG A 278 5.42 14.71 23.22
C ARG A 278 6.40 15.63 22.51
N ASP A 279 6.14 15.94 21.24
CA ASP A 279 7.01 16.79 20.44
C ASP A 279 7.02 18.23 20.98
N ALA A 280 5.86 18.79 21.38
CA ALA A 280 5.77 20.09 22.02
C ALA A 280 6.58 20.19 23.34
N LEU A 281 6.51 19.15 24.17
CA LEU A 281 7.33 19.06 25.38
C LEU A 281 8.83 18.95 25.08
N GLY A 282 9.19 18.19 24.05
CA GLY A 282 10.58 18.03 23.65
C GLY A 282 11.21 19.32 23.12
N GLU A 283 10.44 20.22 22.47
CA GLU A 283 10.94 21.52 22.02
C GLU A 283 11.28 22.45 23.21
N CYS A 284 10.66 22.26 24.36
CA CYS A 284 10.93 23.05 25.54
C CYS A 284 12.35 22.88 26.12
N ALA A 285 13.06 21.80 25.75
CA ALA A 285 14.38 21.51 26.32
C ALA A 285 15.43 22.60 26.00
N ASN A 286 15.28 23.27 24.86
CA ASN A 286 16.21 24.29 24.38
C ASN A 286 15.70 25.73 24.52
N THR A 287 14.51 25.92 25.11
CA THR A 287 13.90 27.25 25.23
C THR A 287 13.55 27.55 26.69
N VAL A 288 14.25 28.52 27.28
CA VAL A 288 14.07 28.91 28.70
C VAL A 288 12.64 29.41 28.95
N GLY A 289 11.98 28.83 29.96
CA GLY A 289 10.62 29.21 30.35
C GLY A 289 9.49 28.54 29.58
N ALA A 290 9.74 27.94 28.40
CA ALA A 290 8.71 27.32 27.57
C ALA A 290 7.99 26.17 28.26
N LEU A 291 8.69 25.38 29.07
CA LEU A 291 8.12 24.23 29.76
C LEU A 291 6.95 24.64 30.68
N HIS A 292 7.03 25.79 31.32
CA HIS A 292 5.95 26.28 32.21
C HIS A 292 4.61 26.50 31.46
N HIS A 293 4.69 26.91 30.20
CA HIS A 293 3.51 27.12 29.37
C HIS A 293 2.97 25.86 28.65
N ILE A 294 3.84 24.92 28.32
CA ILE A 294 3.51 23.78 27.46
C ILE A 294 3.20 22.51 28.26
N GLN A 295 3.74 22.35 29.49
CA GLN A 295 3.62 21.10 30.24
C GLN A 295 2.16 20.74 30.56
N ALA A 296 1.41 21.66 31.15
CA ALA A 296 0.02 21.38 31.52
C ALA A 296 -0.90 21.15 30.30
N PRO A 297 -0.89 22.01 29.25
CA PRO A 297 -1.69 21.74 28.04
C PRO A 297 -1.35 20.41 27.37
N SER A 298 -0.07 20.04 27.29
CA SER A 298 0.35 18.77 26.69
C SER A 298 -0.16 17.57 27.52
N GLU A 299 -0.09 17.63 28.84
CA GLU A 299 -0.61 16.56 29.68
C GLU A 299 -2.13 16.47 29.64
N ASN A 300 -2.84 17.62 29.62
CA ASN A 300 -4.28 17.67 29.47
C ASN A 300 -4.73 17.02 28.12
N LEU A 301 -3.99 17.29 27.04
CA LEU A 301 -4.25 16.66 25.75
C LEU A 301 -4.08 15.13 25.81
N LYS A 302 -3.02 14.64 26.44
CA LYS A 302 -2.82 13.19 26.63
C LYS A 302 -3.96 12.54 27.41
N GLN A 303 -4.44 13.21 28.46
CA GLN A 303 -5.57 12.73 29.28
C GLN A 303 -6.88 12.74 28.49
N SER A 304 -7.14 13.75 27.65
CA SER A 304 -8.35 13.77 26.80
C SER A 304 -8.35 12.65 25.77
N VAL A 305 -7.18 12.29 25.23
CA VAL A 305 -7.05 11.10 24.33
C VAL A 305 -7.43 9.82 25.05
N ILE A 306 -7.02 9.63 26.30
CA ILE A 306 -7.39 8.47 27.12
C ILE A 306 -8.88 8.47 27.39
N ARG A 307 -9.45 9.61 27.79
CA ARG A 307 -10.91 9.75 28.06
C ARG A 307 -11.76 9.43 26.84
N LEU A 308 -11.37 9.91 25.65
CA LEU A 308 -12.09 9.58 24.44
C LEU A 308 -12.04 8.08 24.15
N ARG A 309 -10.87 7.46 24.30
CA ARG A 309 -10.76 5.99 24.12
C ARG A 309 -11.62 5.22 25.12
N GLU A 310 -11.73 5.67 26.36
CA GLU A 310 -12.60 5.09 27.38
C GLU A 310 -14.09 5.32 27.08
N ALA A 311 -14.48 6.50 26.63
CA ALA A 311 -15.83 6.82 26.21
C ALA A 311 -16.32 5.90 25.06
N MET A 312 -15.40 5.48 24.21
CA MET A 312 -15.65 4.54 23.11
C MET A 312 -15.59 3.06 23.56
N ARG A 313 -15.45 2.77 24.85
CA ARG A 313 -15.45 1.40 25.38
C ARG A 313 -16.83 0.76 25.16
N GLY A 314 -16.86 -0.44 24.63
CA GLY A 314 -18.09 -1.16 24.32
C GLY A 314 -18.62 -0.95 22.91
N LEU A 315 -18.06 -0.02 22.14
CA LEU A 315 -18.28 0.04 20.70
C LEU A 315 -17.56 -1.12 19.99
N ARG A 316 -18.01 -1.44 18.77
CA ARG A 316 -17.31 -2.39 17.88
C ARG A 316 -15.86 -1.91 17.60
N GLU A 317 -14.97 -2.82 17.23
CA GLU A 317 -13.59 -2.45 16.84
C GLU A 317 -13.55 -1.48 15.65
N ARG A 318 -14.54 -1.56 14.76
CA ARG A 318 -14.69 -0.69 13.60
C ARG A 318 -16.17 -0.40 13.36
N GLY A 319 -16.53 0.85 13.07
CA GLY A 319 -17.92 1.24 12.84
C GLY A 319 -18.06 2.64 12.24
N ALA A 320 -19.27 2.96 11.80
CA ALA A 320 -19.58 4.29 11.29
C ALA A 320 -19.50 5.34 12.42
N LEU A 321 -18.95 6.51 12.13
CA LEU A 321 -18.73 7.54 13.16
C LEU A 321 -20.05 8.04 13.77
N HIS A 322 -21.14 8.09 12.98
CA HIS A 322 -22.46 8.50 13.47
C HIS A 322 -23.00 7.57 14.58
N GLU A 323 -22.64 6.27 14.55
CA GLU A 323 -23.01 5.33 15.62
C GLU A 323 -22.30 5.68 16.95
N ALA A 324 -21.02 6.07 16.88
CA ALA A 324 -20.29 6.54 18.06
C ALA A 324 -20.84 7.86 18.58
N LEU A 325 -21.21 8.78 17.68
CA LEU A 325 -21.81 10.08 18.01
C LEU A 325 -23.24 9.98 18.57
N ALA A 326 -23.90 8.83 18.49
CA ALA A 326 -25.18 8.60 19.18
C ALA A 326 -25.04 8.55 20.71
N ALA A 327 -23.82 8.32 21.23
CA ALA A 327 -23.56 8.28 22.66
C ALA A 327 -23.12 9.65 23.20
N PRO A 328 -23.88 10.30 24.10
CA PRO A 328 -23.52 11.64 24.65
C PRO A 328 -22.11 11.69 25.26
N VAL A 329 -21.68 10.63 25.93
CA VAL A 329 -20.35 10.54 26.55
C VAL A 329 -19.21 10.64 25.51
N VAL A 330 -19.42 10.16 24.28
CA VAL A 330 -18.46 10.26 23.19
C VAL A 330 -18.43 11.69 22.67
N ILE A 331 -19.58 12.36 22.53
CA ILE A 331 -19.65 13.76 22.12
C ILE A 331 -18.91 14.64 23.14
N GLU A 332 -19.19 14.49 24.44
CA GLU A 332 -18.50 15.23 25.51
C GLU A 332 -16.98 15.02 25.50
N ALA A 333 -16.54 13.77 25.25
CA ALA A 333 -15.11 13.47 25.15
C ALA A 333 -14.44 14.08 23.91
N LEU A 334 -15.16 14.18 22.79
CA LEU A 334 -14.70 14.85 21.57
C LEU A 334 -14.64 16.37 21.76
N ASP A 335 -15.61 16.95 22.48
CA ASP A 335 -15.61 18.37 22.87
C ASP A 335 -14.41 18.68 23.77
N ASP A 336 -14.16 17.86 24.80
CA ASP A 336 -12.97 18.00 25.64
C ASP A 336 -11.70 17.91 24.82
N LEU A 337 -11.58 16.96 23.91
CA LEU A 337 -10.42 16.83 23.03
C LEU A 337 -10.20 18.09 22.17
N ALA A 338 -11.27 18.67 21.60
CA ALA A 338 -11.20 19.89 20.81
C ALA A 338 -10.76 21.09 21.67
N ILE A 339 -11.25 21.18 22.91
CA ILE A 339 -10.83 22.22 23.88
C ILE A 339 -9.34 22.06 24.19
N ARG A 340 -8.85 20.85 24.51
CA ARG A 340 -7.43 20.62 24.88
C ARG A 340 -6.49 20.86 23.69
N LEU A 341 -6.89 20.52 22.47
CA LEU A 341 -6.12 20.88 21.27
C LEU A 341 -6.01 22.39 21.10
N ARG A 342 -7.12 23.12 21.33
CA ARG A 342 -7.14 24.58 21.24
C ARG A 342 -6.28 25.22 22.34
N GLU A 343 -6.33 24.70 23.56
CA GLU A 343 -5.47 25.16 24.67
C GLU A 343 -3.98 24.97 24.34
N LEU A 344 -3.59 23.82 23.82
CA LEU A 344 -2.21 23.58 23.42
C LEU A 344 -1.79 24.52 22.29
N MET A 345 -2.63 24.69 21.26
CA MET A 345 -2.37 25.61 20.15
C MET A 345 -2.16 27.05 20.65
N GLN A 346 -3.04 27.55 21.53
CA GLN A 346 -2.92 28.90 22.12
C GLN A 346 -1.65 29.04 22.97
N SER A 347 -1.23 27.99 23.67
CA SER A 347 -0.01 28.01 24.48
C SER A 347 1.26 27.96 23.61
N LEU A 348 1.19 27.42 22.41
CA LEU A 348 2.28 27.38 21.43
C LEU A 348 2.41 28.72 20.67
N GLU A 349 1.32 29.46 20.50
CA GLU A 349 1.28 30.71 19.70
C GLU A 349 2.39 31.72 20.07
N PRO A 350 2.63 32.08 21.34
CA PRO A 350 3.68 33.06 21.70
C PRO A 350 5.10 32.49 21.54
N LEU A 351 5.25 31.19 21.33
CA LEU A 351 6.54 30.50 21.22
C LEU A 351 6.93 30.21 19.77
N ARG A 352 6.06 30.46 18.78
CA ARG A 352 6.25 30.11 17.37
C ARG A 352 7.59 30.53 16.81
N ASP A 353 7.94 31.82 17.05
CA ASP A 353 9.18 32.40 16.53
C ASP A 353 10.44 32.02 17.34
N SER A 354 10.26 31.30 18.46
CA SER A 354 11.38 30.93 19.33
C SER A 354 12.20 29.76 18.79
N ALA A 355 11.56 28.84 18.07
CA ALA A 355 12.22 27.74 17.38
C ALA A 355 11.28 27.12 16.32
N PRO A 356 11.81 26.61 15.18
CA PRO A 356 11.01 25.98 14.13
C PRO A 356 10.15 24.80 14.61
N GLY A 357 10.55 24.14 15.68
CA GLY A 357 9.79 23.05 16.29
C GLY A 357 8.48 23.50 16.93
N PHE A 358 8.42 24.69 17.52
CA PHE A 358 7.17 25.24 18.08
C PHE A 358 6.20 25.65 16.97
N GLU A 359 6.68 26.28 15.90
CA GLU A 359 5.87 26.60 14.71
C GLU A 359 5.25 25.33 14.13
N SER A 360 6.06 24.29 13.92
CA SER A 360 5.58 22.98 13.45
C SER A 360 4.53 22.37 14.38
N CYS A 361 4.72 22.44 15.71
CA CYS A 361 3.75 21.92 16.67
C CYS A 361 2.45 22.73 16.66
N HIS A 362 2.52 24.06 16.51
CA HIS A 362 1.35 24.93 16.39
C HIS A 362 0.54 24.60 15.12
N ALA A 363 1.20 24.57 13.97
CA ALA A 363 0.57 24.22 12.69
C ALA A 363 -0.11 22.83 12.73
N ARG A 364 0.54 21.85 13.36
CA ARG A 364 -0.02 20.50 13.57
C ARG A 364 -1.24 20.52 14.48
N ALA A 365 -1.21 21.30 15.58
CA ALA A 365 -2.35 21.44 16.49
C ALA A 365 -3.56 22.00 15.77
N LEU A 366 -3.36 23.06 14.96
CA LEU A 366 -4.41 23.67 14.15
C LEU A 366 -4.96 22.69 13.10
N MET A 367 -4.09 21.99 12.39
CA MET A 367 -4.49 21.00 11.40
C MET A 367 -5.31 19.86 12.03
N MET A 368 -4.89 19.34 13.20
CA MET A 368 -5.60 18.27 13.90
C MET A 368 -6.95 18.77 14.46
N LEU A 369 -7.03 20.01 14.94
CA LEU A 369 -8.28 20.62 15.37
C LEU A 369 -9.26 20.76 14.20
N ASN A 370 -8.81 21.26 13.06
CA ASN A 370 -9.63 21.40 11.87
C ASN A 370 -10.10 20.02 11.35
N ARG A 371 -9.23 19.00 11.37
CA ARG A 371 -9.62 17.63 11.04
C ARG A 371 -10.69 17.10 11.99
N LEU A 372 -10.54 17.29 13.28
CA LEU A 372 -11.52 16.88 14.28
C LEU A 372 -12.89 17.52 14.03
N LEU A 373 -12.93 18.82 13.75
CA LEU A 373 -14.15 19.56 13.45
C LEU A 373 -14.83 19.04 12.18
N ARG A 374 -14.07 18.83 11.08
CA ARG A 374 -14.62 18.25 9.83
C ARG A 374 -15.17 16.84 10.04
N LEU A 375 -14.46 15.98 10.78
CA LEU A 375 -14.93 14.64 11.10
C LEU A 375 -16.26 14.65 11.88
N ARG A 376 -16.48 15.67 12.71
CA ARG A 376 -17.76 15.90 13.42
C ARG A 376 -18.86 16.51 12.53
N GLY A 377 -18.53 17.01 11.34
CA GLY A 377 -19.46 17.72 10.46
C GLY A 377 -19.57 19.22 10.76
N GLU A 378 -18.62 19.77 11.48
CA GLU A 378 -18.54 21.21 11.82
C GLU A 378 -17.60 21.93 10.86
N SER A 379 -17.87 23.22 10.62
CA SER A 379 -16.98 24.07 9.81
C SER A 379 -15.64 24.28 10.52
N GLY A 380 -14.52 24.09 9.81
CA GLY A 380 -13.19 24.30 10.35
C GLY A 380 -12.88 25.79 10.64
N ILE A 381 -11.87 26.04 11.45
CA ILE A 381 -11.35 27.39 11.73
C ILE A 381 -10.53 27.83 10.50
N ARG A 382 -10.93 28.94 9.86
CA ARG A 382 -10.15 29.55 8.77
C ARG A 382 -8.88 30.18 9.34
N ASN A 383 -7.74 29.95 8.70
CA ASN A 383 -6.51 30.69 9.01
C ASN A 383 -6.69 32.15 8.61
N VAL A 384 -6.42 33.10 9.54
CA VAL A 384 -6.39 34.52 9.26
C VAL A 384 -5.23 34.90 8.32
N ALA A 385 -4.27 33.98 8.09
CA ALA A 385 -3.12 34.23 7.22
C ALA A 385 -3.43 34.13 5.70
N ASP A 386 -4.55 33.55 5.29
CA ASP A 386 -4.96 33.48 3.88
C ASP A 386 -5.66 34.77 3.37
N SER A 387 -5.78 35.79 4.22
CA SER A 387 -6.41 37.09 3.87
C SER A 387 -5.42 38.23 3.64
N THR A 388 -4.12 37.96 3.47
CA THR A 388 -3.13 38.97 3.08
C THR A 388 -2.63 38.72 1.67
N ASP A 389 -3.51 38.93 0.69
CA ASP A 389 -3.09 39.36 -0.64
C ASP A 389 -3.78 40.67 -0.98
N GLY A 390 -2.93 41.66 -1.10
CA GLY A 390 -2.91 42.92 -1.66
C GLY A 390 -4.17 43.45 -2.33
N ASP A 391 -4.77 44.48 -1.70
CA ASP A 391 -5.18 45.66 -2.42
C ASP A 391 -5.39 46.83 -1.44
N ALA A 392 -4.28 47.47 -1.10
CA ALA A 392 -4.31 48.86 -0.61
C ALA A 392 -3.84 49.72 -1.78
N PHE A 393 -4.76 50.15 -2.61
CA PHE A 393 -4.76 51.45 -3.33
C PHE A 393 -5.89 51.45 -4.37
N ASN A 394 -7.09 51.87 -4.00
CA ASN A 394 -7.82 52.95 -4.70
C ASN A 394 -9.21 53.17 -4.07
N SER A 395 -9.31 54.29 -3.43
CA SER A 395 -10.56 54.89 -2.99
C SER A 395 -11.27 55.53 -4.18
N MET A 396 -12.46 55.02 -4.53
CA MET A 396 -13.57 55.79 -5.13
C MET A 396 -14.91 55.06 -4.91
N PRO A 397 -16.02 55.80 -4.66
CA PRO A 397 -17.26 55.23 -4.16
C PRO A 397 -18.12 54.59 -5.27
N PRO A 398 -19.07 53.71 -4.92
CA PRO A 398 -19.81 52.90 -5.87
C PRO A 398 -21.05 53.56 -6.43
N GLU A 399 -21.32 53.36 -7.71
CA GLU A 399 -22.66 53.45 -8.28
C GLU A 399 -23.23 52.03 -8.54
N PRO A 400 -24.55 51.86 -8.44
CA PRO A 400 -25.20 50.56 -8.41
C PRO A 400 -25.61 50.11 -9.82
N VAL A 401 -25.54 48.85 -10.12
CA VAL A 401 -26.51 48.09 -10.92
C VAL A 401 -26.05 46.64 -11.13
N GLY A 402 -26.90 45.67 -10.74
CA GLY A 402 -27.28 44.56 -11.60
C GLY A 402 -26.59 43.22 -11.43
N PHE A 403 -27.30 42.32 -10.77
CA PHE A 403 -27.50 40.90 -11.11
C PHE A 403 -26.30 39.98 -11.49
N HIS A 404 -26.33 38.83 -10.83
CA HIS A 404 -25.63 37.55 -11.07
C HIS A 404 -24.29 37.41 -10.34
N HIS A 405 -24.14 36.49 -9.38
CA HIS A 405 -24.18 35.04 -9.48
C HIS A 405 -24.30 34.40 -8.10
N GLU A 406 -25.40 33.71 -7.86
CA GLU A 406 -25.54 32.65 -6.88
C GLU A 406 -25.02 31.35 -7.54
N GLU A 407 -23.73 31.13 -7.66
CA GLU A 407 -23.17 29.84 -8.12
C GLU A 407 -22.07 29.28 -7.22
N ASP A 408 -21.45 30.12 -6.35
CA ASP A 408 -20.34 29.63 -5.50
C ASP A 408 -20.75 28.93 -4.20
N SER A 409 -22.04 28.88 -3.88
CA SER A 409 -22.54 28.23 -2.64
C SER A 409 -23.03 26.79 -2.84
N VAL A 410 -23.11 26.31 -4.08
CA VAL A 410 -23.63 24.95 -4.39
C VAL A 410 -22.49 23.90 -4.45
N GLU A 411 -21.27 24.28 -4.79
CA GLU A 411 -20.16 23.33 -4.85
C GLU A 411 -19.67 22.85 -3.47
N GLN A 412 -19.80 23.65 -2.41
CA GLN A 412 -19.39 23.26 -1.06
C GLN A 412 -20.39 22.36 -0.32
N ALA A 413 -21.64 22.30 -0.76
CA ALA A 413 -22.66 21.40 -0.17
C ALA A 413 -22.67 20.01 -0.81
N ALA A 414 -22.21 19.85 -2.06
CA ALA A 414 -22.13 18.55 -2.75
C ALA A 414 -20.97 17.68 -2.24
N ASP A 415 -19.90 18.28 -1.69
CA ASP A 415 -18.69 17.57 -1.25
C ASP A 415 -18.89 16.83 0.10
N SER A 416 -19.95 17.14 0.85
CA SER A 416 -20.19 16.54 2.17
C SER A 416 -20.87 15.16 2.12
N ASP A 417 -21.55 14.81 1.02
CA ASP A 417 -22.30 13.55 0.89
C ASP A 417 -21.47 12.38 0.33
N GLU A 418 -20.25 12.65 -0.16
CA GLU A 418 -19.36 11.63 -0.74
C GLU A 418 -18.28 11.11 0.22
N GLN A 419 -18.27 11.58 1.47
CA GLN A 419 -17.27 11.19 2.47
C GLN A 419 -17.85 10.23 3.51
N ILE A 420 -17.22 9.07 3.67
CA ILE A 420 -17.59 8.06 4.65
C ILE A 420 -16.81 8.33 5.93
N ARG A 421 -17.50 8.71 7.01
CA ARG A 421 -16.91 8.94 8.34
C ARG A 421 -17.03 7.69 9.19
N TRP A 422 -15.90 7.20 9.68
CA TRP A 422 -15.84 5.97 10.45
C TRP A 422 -14.74 6.01 11.51
N TYR A 423 -14.81 5.09 12.46
CA TYR A 423 -13.80 4.94 13.52
C TYR A 423 -13.22 3.53 13.53
N GLU A 424 -12.01 3.41 14.09
CA GLU A 424 -11.36 2.13 14.38
C GLU A 424 -10.73 2.18 15.77
N LEU A 425 -10.90 1.10 16.53
CA LEU A 425 -10.35 0.91 17.87
C LEU A 425 -9.32 -0.22 17.83
N ARG A 426 -8.08 0.08 18.25
CA ARG A 426 -7.00 -0.92 18.33
C ARG A 426 -6.32 -0.82 19.69
N GLY A 427 -6.50 -1.83 20.55
CA GLY A 427 -5.93 -1.83 21.90
C GLY A 427 -6.33 -0.57 22.67
N GLN A 428 -5.32 0.22 23.11
CA GLN A 428 -5.53 1.49 23.79
C GLN A 428 -5.57 2.71 22.84
N GLY A 429 -5.61 2.48 21.53
CA GLY A 429 -5.67 3.53 20.54
C GLY A 429 -7.04 3.61 19.86
N PHE A 430 -7.24 4.72 19.14
CA PHE A 430 -8.34 4.92 18.21
C PHE A 430 -7.84 5.66 16.96
N SER A 431 -8.58 5.54 15.87
CA SER A 431 -8.54 6.48 14.74
C SER A 431 -9.95 6.90 14.34
N LEU A 432 -10.12 8.17 14.05
CA LEU A 432 -11.30 8.75 13.42
C LEU A 432 -10.94 9.05 11.98
N ASN A 433 -11.74 8.60 11.04
CA ASN A 433 -11.38 8.61 9.64
C ASN A 433 -12.52 9.18 8.79
N SER A 434 -12.15 9.84 7.70
CA SER A 434 -13.04 10.20 6.60
C SER A 434 -12.44 9.64 5.33
N THR A 435 -13.21 8.89 4.57
CA THR A 435 -12.75 8.18 3.36
C THR A 435 -13.66 8.53 2.20
N PRO A 436 -13.15 8.93 1.02
CA PRO A 436 -14.00 9.16 -0.13
C PRO A 436 -14.71 7.87 -0.55
N LEU A 437 -15.98 8.01 -0.90
CA LEU A 437 -16.81 6.90 -1.36
C LEU A 437 -16.24 6.28 -2.65
N GLN A 438 -15.81 7.13 -3.57
CA GLN A 438 -15.19 6.76 -4.84
C GLN A 438 -13.84 7.48 -5.01
N VAL A 439 -12.88 6.79 -5.57
CA VAL A 439 -11.55 7.36 -5.90
C VAL A 439 -11.28 7.38 -7.39
N ALA A 440 -12.20 6.81 -8.17
CA ALA A 440 -12.10 6.69 -9.62
C ALA A 440 -11.84 8.04 -10.31
N ASP A 441 -12.67 9.04 -10.02
CA ASP A 441 -12.57 10.38 -10.63
C ASP A 441 -11.27 11.09 -10.24
N ILE A 442 -10.81 10.91 -8.98
CA ILE A 442 -9.56 11.49 -8.51
C ILE A 442 -8.37 10.91 -9.28
N LEU A 443 -8.36 9.59 -9.44
CA LEU A 443 -7.29 8.88 -10.15
C LEU A 443 -7.31 9.17 -11.65
N ASP A 444 -8.50 9.30 -12.23
CA ASP A 444 -8.68 9.66 -13.64
C ASP A 444 -8.14 11.05 -13.94
N GLN A 445 -8.57 12.05 -13.21
CA GLN A 445 -8.07 13.42 -13.33
C GLN A 445 -6.55 13.52 -13.20
N GLN A 446 -5.96 12.77 -12.28
CA GLN A 446 -4.50 12.78 -12.09
C GLN A 446 -3.78 12.14 -13.28
N ARG A 447 -4.33 11.06 -13.81
CA ARG A 447 -3.80 10.39 -14.99
C ARG A 447 -3.87 11.29 -16.22
N GLU A 448 -5.02 11.94 -16.46
CA GLU A 448 -5.19 12.88 -17.55
C GLU A 448 -4.23 14.07 -17.47
N ARG A 449 -4.09 14.68 -16.29
CA ARG A 449 -3.15 15.79 -16.07
C ARG A 449 -1.69 15.41 -16.32
N SER A 450 -1.32 14.15 -16.10
CA SER A 450 0.05 13.69 -16.31
C SER A 450 0.44 13.59 -17.78
N GLY A 451 -0.53 13.33 -18.69
CA GLY A 451 -0.28 13.05 -20.10
C GLY A 451 0.66 11.87 -20.37
N ALA A 452 0.91 11.04 -19.34
CA ALA A 452 1.84 9.92 -19.36
C ALA A 452 1.12 8.61 -19.72
N SER A 453 1.90 7.60 -20.12
CA SER A 453 1.40 6.23 -20.17
C SER A 453 1.30 5.63 -18.76
N TRP A 454 0.23 4.85 -18.52
CA TRP A 454 0.03 4.17 -17.24
C TRP A 454 -0.11 2.67 -17.45
N ILE A 455 0.82 1.91 -16.91
CA ILE A 455 0.88 0.46 -17.04
C ILE A 455 0.56 -0.15 -15.69
N PHE A 456 -0.58 -0.83 -15.59
CA PHE A 456 -1.02 -1.51 -14.39
C PHE A 456 -0.80 -3.01 -14.56
N THR A 457 0.07 -3.59 -13.77
CA THR A 457 0.37 -5.03 -13.84
C THR A 457 0.21 -5.71 -12.49
N SER A 458 -0.30 -6.93 -12.52
CA SER A 458 -0.41 -7.82 -11.36
C SER A 458 -0.57 -9.26 -11.82
N ALA A 459 -0.43 -10.20 -10.89
CA ALA A 459 -0.84 -11.59 -11.13
C ALA A 459 -2.36 -11.79 -11.03
N THR A 460 -3.10 -10.82 -10.50
CA THR A 460 -4.52 -10.96 -10.14
C THR A 460 -5.26 -9.62 -10.31
N LEU A 461 -5.77 -9.35 -11.51
CA LEU A 461 -6.59 -8.16 -11.82
C LEU A 461 -7.93 -8.53 -12.46
N ALA A 462 -7.91 -9.56 -13.31
CA ALA A 462 -9.08 -9.97 -14.06
C ALA A 462 -9.99 -10.91 -13.25
N VAL A 463 -11.28 -10.77 -13.44
CA VAL A 463 -12.33 -11.66 -12.92
C VAL A 463 -13.09 -12.28 -14.08
N GLY A 464 -13.06 -13.59 -14.19
CA GLY A 464 -13.69 -14.31 -15.31
C GLY A 464 -13.12 -13.94 -16.68
N GLY A 465 -11.90 -13.41 -16.75
CA GLY A 465 -11.24 -12.95 -17.98
C GLY A 465 -11.50 -11.50 -18.37
N HIS A 466 -12.12 -10.68 -17.49
CA HIS A 466 -12.45 -9.28 -17.73
C HIS A 466 -11.84 -8.36 -16.67
N PHE A 467 -11.48 -7.14 -17.06
CA PHE A 467 -10.90 -6.14 -16.17
C PHE A 467 -11.90 -5.10 -15.64
N ASP A 468 -13.18 -5.21 -16.00
CA ASP A 468 -14.21 -4.19 -15.73
C ASP A 468 -14.27 -3.75 -14.28
N HIS A 469 -14.13 -4.72 -13.35
CA HIS A 469 -14.15 -4.41 -11.93
C HIS A 469 -12.97 -3.52 -11.51
N PHE A 470 -11.76 -3.86 -11.91
CA PHE A 470 -10.57 -3.07 -11.58
C PHE A 470 -10.56 -1.73 -12.31
N ALA A 471 -10.88 -1.72 -13.61
CA ALA A 471 -10.95 -0.52 -14.43
C ALA A 471 -11.96 0.50 -13.84
N GLY A 472 -13.14 0.02 -13.44
CA GLY A 472 -14.14 0.87 -12.79
C GLY A 472 -13.71 1.45 -11.44
N GLN A 473 -12.95 0.68 -10.65
CA GLN A 473 -12.44 1.16 -9.36
C GLN A 473 -11.41 2.29 -9.48
N ILE A 474 -10.64 2.33 -10.57
CA ILE A 474 -9.60 3.34 -10.80
C ILE A 474 -9.94 4.34 -11.91
N GLY A 475 -11.17 4.33 -12.41
CA GLY A 475 -11.66 5.30 -13.41
C GLY A 475 -11.01 5.14 -14.78
N LEU A 476 -10.64 3.93 -15.21
CA LEU A 476 -10.09 3.68 -16.54
C LEU A 476 -11.18 3.46 -17.57
N ILE A 477 -11.17 4.27 -18.63
CA ILE A 477 -12.04 4.15 -19.78
C ILE A 477 -11.24 3.62 -20.97
N ASP A 478 -11.68 2.52 -21.57
CA ASP A 478 -11.10 1.89 -22.76
C ASP A 478 -9.55 1.69 -22.71
N PRO A 479 -9.00 1.04 -21.66
CA PRO A 479 -7.59 0.73 -21.62
C PRO A 479 -7.24 -0.39 -22.59
N ASP A 480 -5.99 -0.43 -23.05
CA ASP A 480 -5.45 -1.62 -23.67
C ASP A 480 -5.38 -2.75 -22.62
N THR A 481 -5.66 -3.99 -23.00
CA THR A 481 -5.73 -5.11 -22.07
C THR A 481 -4.90 -6.29 -22.52
N LEU A 482 -4.25 -7.00 -21.56
CA LEU A 482 -3.50 -8.21 -21.82
C LEU A 482 -3.69 -9.21 -20.67
N ILE A 483 -3.98 -10.46 -21.00
CA ILE A 483 -3.98 -11.57 -20.03
C ILE A 483 -3.00 -12.62 -20.54
N GLU A 484 -1.95 -12.86 -19.76
CA GLU A 484 -0.96 -13.88 -20.00
C GLU A 484 -1.03 -14.98 -18.95
N ALA A 485 -1.12 -16.21 -19.39
CA ALA A 485 -1.15 -17.37 -18.51
C ALA A 485 0.21 -17.56 -17.81
N SER A 486 0.18 -18.21 -16.65
CA SER A 486 1.38 -18.68 -15.99
C SER A 486 2.07 -19.76 -16.82
N PRO A 487 3.42 -19.81 -16.85
CA PRO A 487 4.17 -20.84 -17.55
C PRO A 487 4.18 -22.20 -16.83
N PHE A 488 3.54 -22.31 -15.67
CA PHE A 488 3.55 -23.54 -14.86
C PHE A 488 2.57 -24.57 -15.39
N ASP A 489 2.97 -25.83 -15.35
CA ASP A 489 2.11 -26.99 -15.68
C ASP A 489 1.22 -27.35 -14.49
N TYR A 490 0.17 -26.58 -14.31
CA TYR A 490 -0.78 -26.81 -13.21
C TYR A 490 -1.42 -28.20 -13.27
N ALA A 491 -1.54 -28.81 -14.44
CA ALA A 491 -2.16 -30.13 -14.59
C ALA A 491 -1.38 -31.23 -13.85
N THR A 492 -0.05 -31.13 -13.83
CA THR A 492 0.83 -32.13 -13.18
C THR A 492 1.35 -31.66 -11.82
N GLN A 493 1.51 -30.35 -11.64
CA GLN A 493 2.09 -29.75 -10.43
C GLN A 493 1.08 -29.54 -9.31
N THR A 494 -0.23 -29.52 -9.60
CA THR A 494 -1.22 -29.08 -8.62
C THR A 494 -2.43 -30.00 -8.56
N LEU A 495 -3.12 -29.94 -7.42
CA LEU A 495 -4.45 -30.50 -7.23
C LEU A 495 -5.30 -29.56 -6.38
N ALA A 496 -6.50 -29.21 -6.85
CA ALA A 496 -7.48 -28.48 -6.04
C ALA A 496 -8.41 -29.47 -5.36
N TYR A 497 -8.39 -29.49 -4.03
CA TYR A 497 -9.24 -30.37 -3.22
C TYR A 497 -10.41 -29.60 -2.62
N LEU A 498 -11.62 -30.04 -2.89
CA LEU A 498 -12.86 -29.53 -2.32
C LEU A 498 -13.46 -30.63 -1.41
N PRO A 499 -13.24 -30.57 -0.09
CA PRO A 499 -13.72 -31.58 0.84
C PRO A 499 -15.23 -31.79 0.69
N PRO A 500 -15.70 -33.05 0.61
CA PRO A 500 -17.14 -33.33 0.55
C PRO A 500 -17.82 -33.05 1.90
N ASN A 501 -19.13 -32.77 1.86
CA ASN A 501 -19.98 -32.65 3.05
C ASN A 501 -19.58 -31.57 4.05
N MET A 502 -18.86 -30.52 3.62
CA MET A 502 -18.60 -29.36 4.48
C MET A 502 -19.92 -28.65 4.80
N PRO A 503 -20.18 -28.31 6.09
CA PRO A 503 -21.37 -27.58 6.47
C PRO A 503 -21.30 -26.10 6.05
N ASP A 504 -22.41 -25.35 6.24
CA ASP A 504 -22.41 -23.90 5.97
C ASP A 504 -21.30 -23.22 6.81
N PRO A 505 -20.48 -22.35 6.23
CA PRO A 505 -19.41 -21.64 6.93
C PRO A 505 -19.86 -20.81 8.15
N ARG A 506 -21.16 -20.54 8.27
CA ARG A 506 -21.76 -19.84 9.42
C ARG A 506 -22.20 -20.78 10.54
N SER A 507 -22.27 -22.08 10.28
CA SER A 507 -22.68 -23.05 11.29
C SER A 507 -21.62 -23.24 12.38
N LEU A 508 -22.05 -23.64 13.56
CA LEU A 508 -21.17 -23.97 14.69
C LEU A 508 -20.32 -25.22 14.41
N GLU A 509 -20.83 -26.12 13.57
CA GLU A 509 -20.20 -27.40 13.20
C GLU A 509 -19.04 -27.19 12.20
N PHE A 510 -18.98 -26.04 11.52
CA PHE A 510 -17.97 -25.81 10.48
C PHE A 510 -16.54 -25.96 10.99
N GLY A 511 -16.24 -25.45 12.20
CA GLY A 511 -14.89 -25.51 12.77
C GLY A 511 -14.40 -26.95 12.99
N GLU A 512 -15.25 -27.81 13.49
CA GLU A 512 -14.93 -29.21 13.72
C GLU A 512 -14.82 -30.00 12.39
N ALA A 513 -15.76 -29.76 11.48
CA ALA A 513 -15.70 -30.36 10.14
C ALA A 513 -14.45 -29.93 9.37
N TRP A 514 -14.06 -28.64 9.48
CA TRP A 514 -12.83 -28.13 8.90
C TRP A 514 -11.59 -28.82 9.48
N LEU A 515 -11.53 -28.97 10.81
CA LEU A 515 -10.41 -29.60 11.48
C LEU A 515 -10.25 -31.07 11.06
N ASN A 516 -11.37 -31.80 11.03
CA ASN A 516 -11.38 -33.22 10.61
C ASN A 516 -10.95 -33.39 9.15
N ALA A 517 -11.28 -32.42 8.27
CA ALA A 517 -10.87 -32.46 6.86
C ALA A 517 -9.42 -32.05 6.65
N VAL A 518 -8.86 -31.18 7.51
CA VAL A 518 -7.50 -30.62 7.30
C VAL A 518 -6.40 -31.49 7.91
N LEU A 519 -6.66 -32.19 9.02
CA LEU A 519 -5.65 -33.00 9.71
C LEU A 519 -5.01 -34.07 8.81
N PRO A 520 -5.77 -34.89 8.06
CA PRO A 520 -5.17 -35.87 7.15
C PRO A 520 -4.25 -35.24 6.09
N GLU A 521 -4.59 -34.03 5.62
CA GLU A 521 -3.84 -33.35 4.58
C GLU A 521 -2.54 -32.71 5.12
N ILE A 522 -2.55 -32.24 6.38
CA ILE A 522 -1.32 -31.79 7.07
C ILE A 522 -0.36 -32.96 7.25
N GLU A 523 -0.86 -34.13 7.62
CA GLU A 523 -0.04 -35.34 7.74
C GLU A 523 0.51 -35.78 6.39
N ALA A 524 -0.33 -35.81 5.36
CA ALA A 524 0.06 -36.21 3.99
C ALA A 524 1.11 -35.27 3.41
N SER A 525 1.02 -33.97 3.68
CA SER A 525 2.00 -32.96 3.27
C SER A 525 3.25 -32.93 4.17
N LYS A 526 3.29 -33.71 5.24
CA LYS A 526 4.35 -33.70 6.27
C LYS A 526 4.57 -32.30 6.88
N GLY A 527 3.50 -31.66 7.31
CA GLY A 527 3.48 -30.23 7.61
C GLY A 527 3.48 -29.42 6.31
N ARG A 528 4.50 -28.61 6.06
CA ARG A 528 4.68 -27.79 4.84
C ARG A 528 3.41 -27.10 4.37
N ALA A 529 2.62 -26.59 5.34
CA ALA A 529 1.26 -26.12 5.13
C ALA A 529 1.12 -24.64 5.47
N PHE A 530 0.32 -23.96 4.66
CA PHE A 530 -0.11 -22.60 4.93
C PHE A 530 -1.64 -22.53 5.02
N LEU A 531 -2.14 -22.32 6.24
CA LEU A 531 -3.56 -22.25 6.55
C LEU A 531 -4.03 -20.81 6.57
N LEU A 532 -4.86 -20.44 5.63
CA LEU A 532 -5.34 -19.08 5.40
C LEU A 532 -6.76 -18.91 5.93
N PHE A 533 -6.94 -17.97 6.85
CA PHE A 533 -8.21 -17.69 7.51
C PHE A 533 -8.76 -16.33 7.10
N THR A 534 -10.08 -16.25 7.01
CA THR A 534 -10.81 -15.01 6.71
C THR A 534 -11.12 -14.19 7.97
N ALA A 535 -11.00 -14.78 9.16
CA ALA A 535 -11.32 -14.12 10.42
C ALA A 535 -10.34 -14.50 11.55
N GLY A 536 -9.93 -13.52 12.37
CA GLY A 536 -9.02 -13.74 13.48
C GLY A 536 -9.54 -14.75 14.52
N ARG A 537 -10.85 -14.77 14.78
CA ARG A 537 -11.46 -15.75 15.68
C ARG A 537 -11.36 -17.19 15.13
N ALA A 538 -11.44 -17.38 13.81
CA ALA A 538 -11.27 -18.69 13.18
C ALA A 538 -9.82 -19.15 13.30
N LEU A 539 -8.86 -18.26 13.05
CA LEU A 539 -7.44 -18.53 13.23
C LEU A 539 -7.10 -18.95 14.67
N GLN A 540 -7.60 -18.24 15.69
CA GLN A 540 -7.34 -18.61 17.08
C GLN A 540 -7.93 -19.96 17.46
N ARG A 541 -9.17 -20.26 17.04
CA ARG A 541 -9.76 -21.59 17.25
C ARG A 541 -8.97 -22.71 16.58
N ALA A 542 -8.48 -22.47 15.36
CA ALA A 542 -7.64 -23.41 14.65
C ALA A 542 -6.31 -23.65 15.37
N ARG A 543 -5.65 -22.59 15.86
CA ARG A 543 -4.47 -22.67 16.70
C ARG A 543 -4.70 -23.60 17.91
N ASP A 544 -5.73 -23.27 18.70
CA ASP A 544 -6.03 -24.01 19.94
C ASP A 544 -6.38 -25.49 19.65
N ALA A 545 -6.99 -25.75 18.49
CA ALA A 545 -7.33 -27.10 18.08
C ALA A 545 -6.17 -27.91 17.51
N LEU A 546 -5.18 -27.26 16.87
CA LEU A 546 -4.06 -27.93 16.21
C LEU A 546 -2.87 -28.17 17.15
N VAL A 547 -2.66 -27.34 18.16
CA VAL A 547 -1.45 -27.35 19.01
C VAL A 547 -1.19 -28.71 19.64
N ASP A 548 -2.23 -29.46 20.03
CA ASP A 548 -2.12 -30.77 20.68
C ASP A 548 -2.41 -31.95 19.70
N ARG A 549 -2.58 -31.68 18.39
CA ARG A 549 -3.02 -32.70 17.42
C ARG A 549 -2.05 -32.90 16.25
N ILE A 550 -1.03 -32.05 16.11
CA ILE A 550 -0.01 -32.18 15.08
C ILE A 550 1.38 -32.17 15.72
N ASP A 551 2.28 -32.96 15.17
CA ASP A 551 3.69 -33.04 15.63
C ASP A 551 4.60 -32.06 14.86
N TYR A 552 4.04 -31.16 14.05
CA TYR A 552 4.79 -30.19 13.25
C TYR A 552 4.90 -28.85 13.96
N PRO A 553 6.00 -28.08 13.73
CA PRO A 553 6.13 -26.73 14.26
C PRO A 553 4.99 -25.83 13.81
N LEU A 554 4.30 -25.20 14.75
CA LEU A 554 3.16 -24.32 14.50
C LEU A 554 3.59 -22.87 14.60
N PHE A 555 3.38 -22.11 13.52
CA PHE A 555 3.68 -20.67 13.43
C PHE A 555 2.37 -19.90 13.26
N VAL A 556 2.12 -18.94 14.12
CA VAL A 556 0.83 -18.22 14.14
C VAL A 556 1.06 -16.73 13.96
N GLN A 557 0.33 -16.11 13.05
CA GLN A 557 0.36 -14.68 12.87
C GLN A 557 0.01 -13.95 14.17
N GLY A 558 0.92 -13.07 14.63
CA GLY A 558 0.80 -12.34 15.88
C GLY A 558 1.76 -12.83 16.99
N ASP A 559 2.32 -14.03 16.87
CA ASP A 559 3.29 -14.55 17.86
C ASP A 559 4.69 -13.93 17.70
N ALA A 560 5.01 -13.44 16.51
CA ALA A 560 6.25 -12.72 16.19
C ALA A 560 6.05 -11.80 14.99
N PRO A 561 7.01 -10.89 14.71
CA PRO A 561 7.04 -10.10 13.49
C PRO A 561 6.95 -10.98 12.23
N ARG A 562 6.26 -10.48 11.20
CA ARG A 562 5.98 -11.24 9.96
C ARG A 562 7.24 -11.84 9.31
N GLY A 563 8.32 -11.05 9.21
CA GLY A 563 9.59 -11.50 8.62
C GLY A 563 10.18 -12.68 9.37
N VAL A 564 10.22 -12.58 10.71
CA VAL A 564 10.72 -13.63 11.62
C VAL A 564 9.89 -14.92 11.52
N LEU A 565 8.55 -14.79 11.46
CA LEU A 565 7.67 -15.96 11.31
C LEU A 565 7.92 -16.69 10.00
N LEU A 566 8.07 -15.94 8.90
CA LEU A 566 8.33 -16.52 7.59
C LEU A 566 9.70 -17.16 7.47
N GLU A 567 10.73 -16.57 8.09
CA GLU A 567 12.07 -17.13 8.14
C GLU A 567 12.08 -18.45 8.92
N ARG A 568 11.54 -18.47 10.14
CA ARG A 568 11.41 -19.68 10.96
C ARG A 568 10.58 -20.77 10.27
N PHE A 569 9.51 -20.37 9.57
CA PHE A 569 8.69 -21.31 8.79
C PHE A 569 9.51 -21.96 7.66
N ARG A 570 10.28 -21.18 6.90
CA ARG A 570 11.17 -21.70 5.85
C ARG A 570 12.26 -22.62 6.40
N GLU A 571 12.92 -22.21 7.48
CA GLU A 571 13.99 -22.97 8.13
C GLU A 571 13.51 -24.28 8.73
N SER A 572 12.24 -24.34 9.17
CA SER A 572 11.67 -25.57 9.73
C SER A 572 11.51 -26.69 8.69
N GLY A 573 11.32 -26.35 7.41
CA GLY A 573 11.14 -27.30 6.31
C GLY A 573 9.86 -28.14 6.36
N ASN A 574 9.17 -28.18 7.52
CA ASN A 574 7.96 -28.99 7.76
C ASN A 574 6.95 -28.25 8.66
N GLY A 575 7.01 -26.95 8.73
CA GLY A 575 6.12 -26.15 9.58
C GLY A 575 4.69 -26.03 9.06
N VAL A 576 3.79 -25.63 9.96
CA VAL A 576 2.42 -25.24 9.66
C VAL A 576 2.24 -23.77 10.03
N LEU A 577 1.96 -22.91 9.05
CA LEU A 577 1.81 -21.47 9.23
C LEU A 577 0.33 -21.08 9.16
N LEU A 578 -0.18 -20.40 10.20
CA LEU A 578 -1.53 -19.86 10.25
C LEU A 578 -1.50 -18.35 10.02
N GLY A 579 -2.27 -17.87 9.01
CA GLY A 579 -2.31 -16.46 8.66
C GLY A 579 -3.68 -15.94 8.24
N LEU A 580 -3.86 -14.63 8.39
CA LEU A 580 -5.02 -13.86 7.89
C LEU A 580 -4.72 -13.26 6.52
N ALA A 581 -5.68 -12.50 5.99
CA ALA A 581 -5.59 -11.83 4.69
C ALA A 581 -4.28 -11.05 4.45
N SER A 582 -3.69 -10.44 5.48
CA SER A 582 -2.40 -9.76 5.38
C SER A 582 -1.23 -10.69 5.01
N PHE A 583 -1.36 -11.99 5.26
CA PHE A 583 -0.41 -13.03 4.81
C PHE A 583 -0.72 -13.55 3.41
N TRP A 584 -1.93 -13.29 2.87
CA TRP A 584 -2.25 -13.64 1.48
C TRP A 584 -1.45 -12.79 0.49
N GLN A 585 -1.06 -11.58 0.89
CA GLN A 585 -0.32 -10.64 0.07
C GLN A 585 1.18 -10.64 0.42
N GLY A 586 2.05 -10.66 -0.58
CA GLY A 586 3.50 -10.43 -0.41
C GLY A 586 4.28 -11.47 0.40
N VAL A 587 3.74 -12.68 0.60
CA VAL A 587 4.49 -13.82 1.16
C VAL A 587 5.12 -14.59 0.00
N ASP A 588 6.41 -14.73 0.03
CA ASP A 588 7.19 -15.52 -0.91
C ASP A 588 7.86 -16.67 -0.13
N VAL A 589 7.32 -17.87 -0.27
CA VAL A 589 7.88 -19.12 0.27
C VAL A 589 8.11 -20.06 -0.92
N PRO A 590 9.29 -20.03 -1.51
CA PRO A 590 9.61 -20.90 -2.63
C PRO A 590 9.97 -22.33 -2.17
N GLY A 591 9.76 -23.27 -3.05
CA GLY A 591 10.31 -24.62 -2.96
C GLY A 591 9.61 -25.53 -1.97
N ASP A 592 10.39 -26.45 -1.42
CA ASP A 592 9.90 -27.62 -0.66
C ASP A 592 9.25 -27.27 0.69
N ALA A 593 9.36 -26.04 1.15
CA ALA A 593 8.78 -25.62 2.44
C ALA A 593 7.26 -25.45 2.43
N LEU A 594 6.62 -25.40 1.24
CA LEU A 594 5.18 -25.22 1.10
C LEU A 594 4.62 -26.15 0.03
N SER A 595 3.80 -27.12 0.42
CA SER A 595 3.12 -28.05 -0.50
C SER A 595 1.62 -28.15 -0.25
N LEU A 596 1.09 -27.53 0.78
CA LEU A 596 -0.33 -27.46 1.08
C LEU A 596 -0.76 -26.02 1.40
N VAL A 597 -1.73 -25.51 0.64
CA VAL A 597 -2.41 -24.24 0.96
C VAL A 597 -3.87 -24.54 1.25
N VAL A 598 -4.32 -24.18 2.45
CA VAL A 598 -5.71 -24.36 2.88
C VAL A 598 -6.39 -23.01 3.03
N ILE A 599 -7.54 -22.83 2.41
CA ILE A 599 -8.39 -21.65 2.57
C ILE A 599 -9.67 -22.07 3.28
N ASP A 600 -9.89 -21.52 4.46
CA ASP A 600 -11.01 -21.90 5.33
C ASP A 600 -12.37 -21.57 4.70
N LYS A 601 -12.53 -20.36 4.22
CA LYS A 601 -13.77 -19.81 3.64
C LYS A 601 -13.45 -18.89 2.47
N LEU A 602 -14.45 -18.69 1.61
CA LEU A 602 -14.36 -17.67 0.57
C LEU A 602 -14.11 -16.28 1.19
N PRO A 603 -13.11 -15.53 0.69
CA PRO A 603 -12.64 -14.29 1.31
C PRO A 603 -13.54 -13.10 0.98
N PHE A 604 -14.82 -13.22 1.30
CA PHE A 604 -15.72 -12.07 1.30
C PHE A 604 -15.33 -11.12 2.43
N ALA A 605 -15.35 -9.82 2.14
CA ALA A 605 -15.10 -8.80 3.14
C ALA A 605 -16.16 -8.86 4.27
N ALA A 606 -15.76 -8.44 5.48
CA ALA A 606 -16.61 -8.43 6.63
C ALA A 606 -17.84 -7.54 6.39
N PRO A 607 -19.06 -8.02 6.68
CA PRO A 607 -20.28 -7.27 6.38
C PRO A 607 -20.46 -6.03 7.27
N ASP A 608 -19.72 -5.93 8.37
CA ASP A 608 -19.76 -4.84 9.36
C ASP A 608 -18.67 -3.77 9.12
N ASP A 609 -18.02 -3.79 7.95
CA ASP A 609 -17.08 -2.75 7.54
C ASP A 609 -17.85 -1.51 7.05
N PRO A 610 -17.75 -0.34 7.72
CA PRO A 610 -18.54 0.84 7.38
C PRO A 610 -18.23 1.42 6.00
N VAL A 611 -16.98 1.27 5.50
CA VAL A 611 -16.61 1.73 4.16
C VAL A 611 -17.22 0.83 3.10
N LEU A 612 -17.16 -0.49 3.32
CA LEU A 612 -17.80 -1.44 2.42
C LEU A 612 -19.32 -1.22 2.40
N GLU A 613 -19.96 -1.11 3.56
CA GLU A 613 -21.39 -0.90 3.66
C GLU A 613 -21.85 0.32 2.87
N ALA A 614 -21.19 1.46 3.06
CA ALA A 614 -21.48 2.69 2.32
C ALA A 614 -21.32 2.53 0.79
N ARG A 615 -20.28 1.80 0.34
CA ARG A 615 -20.09 1.50 -1.09
C ARG A 615 -21.18 0.60 -1.65
N LEU A 616 -21.56 -0.44 -0.91
CA LEU A 616 -22.64 -1.33 -1.32
C LEU A 616 -23.98 -0.59 -1.41
N ASP A 617 -24.23 0.36 -0.50
CA ASP A 617 -25.42 1.20 -0.51
C ASP A 617 -25.41 2.19 -1.70
N ALA A 618 -24.26 2.74 -2.05
CA ALA A 618 -24.12 3.56 -3.24
C ALA A 618 -24.44 2.76 -4.52
N ILE A 619 -23.95 1.52 -4.63
CA ILE A 619 -24.26 0.63 -5.74
C ILE A 619 -25.76 0.31 -5.79
N ARG A 620 -26.42 0.07 -4.65
CA ARG A 620 -27.88 -0.15 -4.60
C ARG A 620 -28.64 1.10 -5.08
N ARG A 621 -28.25 2.30 -4.63
CA ARG A 621 -28.85 3.57 -5.03
C ARG A 621 -28.72 3.84 -6.53
N SER A 622 -27.62 3.45 -7.14
CA SER A 622 -27.43 3.56 -8.61
C SER A 622 -28.09 2.44 -9.42
N GLY A 623 -28.85 1.54 -8.78
CA GLY A 623 -29.57 0.43 -9.44
C GLY A 623 -28.70 -0.79 -9.76
N GLY A 624 -27.45 -0.83 -9.28
CA GLY A 624 -26.53 -1.97 -9.41
C GLY A 624 -26.83 -3.10 -8.41
N ASN A 625 -26.11 -4.20 -8.58
CA ASN A 625 -26.16 -5.36 -7.69
C ASN A 625 -24.87 -5.44 -6.85
N PRO A 626 -24.87 -5.07 -5.56
CA PRO A 626 -23.70 -5.03 -4.71
C PRO A 626 -22.91 -6.34 -4.65
N PHE A 627 -23.63 -7.47 -4.65
CA PHE A 627 -22.97 -8.77 -4.63
C PHE A 627 -22.21 -9.06 -5.92
N ARG A 628 -22.87 -8.86 -7.07
CA ARG A 628 -22.29 -9.17 -8.38
C ARG A 628 -21.24 -8.14 -8.80
N ASP A 629 -21.49 -6.86 -8.51
CA ASP A 629 -20.71 -5.77 -9.07
C ASP A 629 -19.50 -5.41 -8.18
N TRP A 630 -19.52 -5.82 -6.88
CA TRP A 630 -18.44 -5.53 -5.93
C TRP A 630 -17.95 -6.73 -5.11
N GLN A 631 -18.84 -7.37 -4.34
CA GLN A 631 -18.39 -8.38 -3.35
C GLN A 631 -17.80 -9.63 -4.01
N LEU A 632 -18.45 -10.15 -5.03
CA LEU A 632 -17.99 -11.34 -5.74
C LEU A 632 -16.65 -11.11 -6.47
N PRO A 633 -16.47 -10.04 -7.28
CA PRO A 633 -15.19 -9.76 -7.92
C PRO A 633 -14.04 -9.56 -6.93
N SER A 634 -14.26 -8.80 -5.86
CA SER A 634 -13.25 -8.56 -4.82
C SER A 634 -12.83 -9.87 -4.12
N ALA A 635 -13.79 -10.74 -3.80
CA ALA A 635 -13.52 -12.04 -3.21
C ALA A 635 -12.77 -12.98 -4.18
N VAL A 636 -13.06 -12.94 -5.48
CA VAL A 636 -12.35 -13.70 -6.51
C VAL A 636 -10.88 -13.28 -6.58
N ILE A 637 -10.60 -11.98 -6.62
CA ILE A 637 -9.22 -11.45 -6.64
C ILE A 637 -8.46 -11.93 -5.40
N SER A 638 -9.07 -11.82 -4.22
CA SER A 638 -8.47 -12.28 -2.97
C SER A 638 -8.19 -13.78 -2.97
N LEU A 639 -9.12 -14.61 -3.48
CA LEU A 639 -8.93 -16.06 -3.59
C LEU A 639 -7.76 -16.40 -4.54
N LYS A 640 -7.68 -15.73 -5.70
CA LYS A 640 -6.55 -15.89 -6.65
C LYS A 640 -5.21 -15.59 -5.98
N GLN A 641 -5.14 -14.57 -5.13
CA GLN A 641 -3.91 -14.21 -4.39
C GLN A 641 -3.50 -15.31 -3.42
N GLY A 642 -4.45 -15.88 -2.68
CA GLY A 642 -4.22 -17.01 -1.78
C GLY A 642 -3.76 -18.26 -2.53
N ALA A 643 -4.46 -18.63 -3.58
CA ALA A 643 -4.13 -19.78 -4.44
C ALA A 643 -2.75 -19.64 -5.10
N GLY A 644 -2.39 -18.42 -5.51
CA GLY A 644 -1.09 -18.10 -6.14
C GLY A 644 0.12 -18.25 -5.20
N ARG A 645 -0.09 -18.60 -3.92
CA ARG A 645 1.02 -18.93 -2.98
C ARG A 645 1.59 -20.31 -3.18
N LEU A 646 0.80 -21.23 -3.75
CA LEU A 646 1.14 -22.63 -3.84
C LEU A 646 2.31 -22.92 -4.82
N ILE A 647 2.32 -22.28 -5.99
CA ILE A 647 3.32 -22.52 -7.04
C ILE A 647 4.07 -21.22 -7.35
N ARG A 648 5.40 -21.27 -7.22
CA ARG A 648 6.33 -20.15 -7.44
C ARG A 648 7.40 -20.45 -8.47
N THR A 649 7.79 -21.73 -8.53
CA THR A 649 8.81 -22.24 -9.45
C THR A 649 8.28 -23.40 -10.29
N ILE A 650 9.01 -23.74 -11.32
CA ILE A 650 8.66 -24.89 -12.20
C ILE A 650 8.78 -26.25 -11.49
N ASN A 651 9.42 -26.28 -10.33
CA ASN A 651 9.61 -27.51 -9.55
C ASN A 651 8.62 -27.63 -8.40
N ASP A 652 7.90 -26.55 -8.07
CA ASP A 652 6.93 -26.57 -6.97
C ASP A 652 5.77 -27.49 -7.32
N ARG A 653 5.29 -28.21 -6.29
CA ARG A 653 4.15 -29.12 -6.41
C ARG A 653 3.32 -29.07 -5.13
N GLY A 654 1.98 -29.06 -5.26
CA GLY A 654 1.18 -28.99 -4.06
C GLY A 654 -0.32 -29.04 -4.26
N VAL A 655 -1.02 -29.05 -3.12
CA VAL A 655 -2.49 -29.13 -3.04
C VAL A 655 -3.06 -27.79 -2.55
N LEU A 656 -4.07 -27.30 -3.26
CA LEU A 656 -4.92 -26.19 -2.84
C LEU A 656 -6.22 -26.76 -2.28
N MET A 657 -6.38 -26.72 -0.96
CA MET A 657 -7.60 -27.17 -0.30
C MET A 657 -8.54 -25.99 -0.06
N LEU A 658 -9.76 -26.09 -0.58
CA LEU A 658 -10.78 -25.07 -0.50
C LEU A 658 -11.99 -25.62 0.29
N CYS A 659 -12.15 -25.16 1.54
CA CYS A 659 -13.12 -25.77 2.48
C CYS A 659 -14.52 -25.18 2.41
N ASP A 660 -14.78 -24.23 1.53
CA ASP A 660 -16.07 -23.54 1.45
C ASP A 660 -17.04 -24.25 0.48
N PRO A 661 -18.17 -24.81 0.97
CA PRO A 661 -19.13 -25.53 0.13
C PRO A 661 -19.81 -24.63 -0.91
N ARG A 662 -19.79 -23.30 -0.74
CA ARG A 662 -20.37 -22.34 -1.69
C ARG A 662 -19.68 -22.34 -3.05
N LEU A 663 -18.47 -22.87 -3.14
CA LEU A 663 -17.78 -23.08 -4.43
C LEU A 663 -18.53 -24.02 -5.38
N THR A 664 -19.36 -24.90 -4.85
CA THR A 664 -20.23 -25.77 -5.66
C THR A 664 -21.56 -25.13 -6.07
N SER A 665 -21.83 -23.91 -5.60
CA SER A 665 -23.03 -23.12 -5.95
C SER A 665 -22.93 -22.45 -7.33
N GLY A 666 -24.01 -21.80 -7.77
CA GLY A 666 -24.05 -21.13 -9.08
C GLY A 666 -22.96 -20.07 -9.28
N TYR A 667 -22.71 -19.22 -8.27
CA TYR A 667 -21.66 -18.22 -8.33
C TYR A 667 -20.25 -18.79 -8.03
N GLY A 668 -20.15 -19.96 -7.43
CA GLY A 668 -18.87 -20.66 -7.22
C GLY A 668 -18.11 -20.92 -8.53
N ARG A 669 -18.85 -21.07 -9.64
CA ARG A 669 -18.24 -21.21 -10.97
C ARG A 669 -17.37 -20.01 -11.37
N VAL A 670 -17.70 -18.80 -10.91
CA VAL A 670 -16.89 -17.59 -11.21
C VAL A 670 -15.54 -17.72 -10.54
N PHE A 671 -15.49 -18.18 -9.27
CA PHE A 671 -14.25 -18.44 -8.56
C PHE A 671 -13.40 -19.49 -9.31
N MET A 672 -13.99 -20.63 -9.60
CA MET A 672 -13.26 -21.74 -10.24
C MET A 672 -12.73 -21.40 -11.64
N LYS A 673 -13.49 -20.62 -12.43
CA LYS A 673 -13.03 -20.12 -13.74
C LYS A 673 -11.92 -19.08 -13.65
N SER A 674 -11.83 -18.36 -12.53
CA SER A 674 -10.83 -17.31 -12.33
C SER A 674 -9.52 -17.83 -11.72
N LEU A 675 -9.53 -19.00 -11.13
CA LEU A 675 -8.33 -19.69 -10.66
C LEU A 675 -7.52 -20.23 -11.85
N PRO A 676 -6.20 -20.45 -11.67
CA PRO A 676 -5.41 -21.23 -12.61
C PRO A 676 -6.06 -22.61 -12.86
N PRO A 677 -5.78 -23.29 -13.99
CA PRO A 677 -6.45 -24.51 -14.38
C PRO A 677 -6.00 -25.72 -13.53
N PHE A 678 -6.25 -25.67 -12.23
CA PHE A 678 -5.98 -26.77 -11.31
C PHE A 678 -6.91 -27.96 -11.62
N PRO A 679 -6.40 -29.21 -11.71
CA PRO A 679 -7.24 -30.39 -11.60
C PRO A 679 -8.03 -30.37 -10.30
N VAL A 680 -9.31 -30.72 -10.36
CA VAL A 680 -10.21 -30.62 -9.18
C VAL A 680 -10.61 -32.04 -8.75
N THR A 681 -10.48 -32.32 -7.45
CA THR A 681 -10.99 -33.54 -6.82
C THR A 681 -11.87 -33.25 -5.61
N ARG A 682 -12.70 -34.21 -5.24
CA ARG A 682 -13.45 -34.27 -3.98
C ARG A 682 -13.10 -35.53 -3.16
N SER A 683 -12.08 -36.27 -3.59
CA SER A 683 -11.61 -37.52 -2.99
C SER A 683 -10.35 -37.26 -2.18
N GLU A 684 -10.37 -37.54 -0.89
CA GLU A 684 -9.19 -37.53 -0.02
C GLU A 684 -8.13 -38.52 -0.52
N ALA A 685 -8.56 -39.69 -1.05
CA ALA A 685 -7.65 -40.67 -1.60
C ALA A 685 -6.81 -40.14 -2.77
N ASP A 686 -7.37 -39.24 -3.60
CA ASP A 686 -6.61 -38.60 -4.69
C ASP A 686 -5.54 -37.67 -4.15
N VAL A 687 -5.80 -36.97 -3.04
CA VAL A 687 -4.84 -36.09 -2.39
C VAL A 687 -3.70 -36.90 -1.78
N LEU A 688 -4.02 -37.98 -1.08
CA LEU A 688 -3.02 -38.90 -0.53
C LEU A 688 -2.16 -39.50 -1.63
N ALA A 689 -2.77 -39.93 -2.75
CA ALA A 689 -2.05 -40.44 -3.92
C ALA A 689 -1.16 -39.38 -4.55
N PHE A 690 -1.63 -38.11 -4.62
CA PHE A 690 -0.85 -37.00 -5.14
C PHE A 690 0.40 -36.75 -4.30
N PHE A 691 0.32 -36.71 -2.96
CA PHE A 691 1.49 -36.59 -2.09
C PHE A 691 2.39 -37.83 -2.10
N GLY A 692 1.81 -39.03 -2.19
CA GLY A 692 2.57 -40.28 -2.26
C GLY A 692 3.35 -40.50 -3.57
N SER A 693 2.98 -39.81 -4.64
CA SER A 693 3.66 -39.86 -5.94
C SER A 693 4.78 -38.81 -6.11
N GLN A 694 5.25 -38.19 -5.04
CA GLN A 694 6.42 -37.29 -5.11
C GLN A 694 7.65 -38.12 -5.56
N PRO A 695 8.39 -37.67 -6.60
CA PRO A 695 9.69 -38.23 -6.87
C PRO A 695 10.58 -38.01 -5.64
N GLU A 696 11.21 -39.07 -5.16
CA GLU A 696 12.25 -38.94 -4.13
C GLU A 696 13.28 -37.96 -4.64
N THR A 697 13.43 -36.86 -3.94
CA THR A 697 14.52 -35.91 -4.21
C THR A 697 15.81 -36.67 -4.04
N SER A 698 16.49 -36.93 -5.16
CA SER A 698 17.86 -37.45 -5.13
C SER A 698 18.70 -36.45 -4.32
N GLU A 699 19.25 -36.93 -3.19
CA GLU A 699 20.23 -36.25 -2.35
C GLU A 699 21.43 -35.71 -3.15
#